data_0fee1a4ff96282eccf9081d16fe5bf66
#
_entry.id   0fee1a4ff96282eccf9081d16fe5bf66
#
_cell.length_a   1.000
_cell.length_b   1.000
_cell.length_c   1.000
_cell.angle_alpha   90.00
_cell.angle_beta   90.00
_cell.angle_gamma   90.00
#
_symmetry.space_group_name_H-M   'P 1'
#
loop_
_entity.id
_entity.type
_entity.pdbx_description
1 polymer ?
#
loop_
_entity_poly.entity_id
_entity_poly.type
_entity_poly.pdbx_seq_one_letter_code
_entity_poly.pdbx_strand_id
1 'polypeptide(L)'
;MLARSLARRGARSRALARVVTARPLDVDGDGTPRAKTTTTTSSMGTSSPIGNRSFSVASRAWTRPRARATRDSRVPRVISRDAHAETMRFQAETKRLLDIVTNSLYADKEVFLRELVSNASDALEKARHDALRSGADPGALEIKITTDDEDGKTLIVEDDGFGMTRDELAENLGTIARSGSKAFLEGLEREGTTADAASNIIGKFGVGFYASFMVSDRVEVISNAGARGDGKAWKWSSSGDGEFTVEEATESDGAPTRGTKIVMHVKSADKHLVSKWGVETVLKKYSSFVGFPVLLNGSRVNDIGALWMKDEKELTDEDSIAFYRFISGASDMPTFRMSFKADAPMTIRSLLYFPAENPERIAGFGGHVNSGVSLYTRRVLIQENTEKLLPPFLRFVRGVVDCEDVPLNISRESLQDSMLVRKLGQIVTKRVLKFLDEKAKKEPKKYNAWFSNLGFFLKEGVCSEYAYKQELAELLRYESSSTETGELTSFREYVARMPEEQDKVHYIVAPSRQQAEASPYLEAAKSRGYEVLFLYAHIDEFVMQHLHTVAGKPLVSVEEANLDVDAEKEDETETEKNDTNDAALCAWFGDEALGGKLKEVKMSTRLVSSPALISGHEPEAMRRYRMVQTMASDAAASKKLAEMSNDFSMMTLELNPKHEMIRRVNAARDSADADVRRLAALVAEQIFDNARVAAGALDDPRAMLGRLNEILENTLPRGDSR
;
A
#
# COMPACT_ATOMS: atom_id res chain seq x y z
N MET A 1 -46.91 8.85 1.62
CA MET A 1 -46.19 9.20 2.87
C MET A 1 -44.66 9.39 2.70
N LEU A 2 -44.14 9.40 1.50
CA LEU A 2 -42.69 9.56 1.23
C LEU A 2 -42.27 11.00 0.88
N ALA A 3 -43.20 11.93 0.73
CA ALA A 3 -42.90 13.31 0.33
C ALA A 3 -42.75 14.32 1.49
N ARG A 4 -42.89 13.89 2.74
CA ARG A 4 -42.75 14.77 3.94
C ARG A 4 -41.46 14.59 4.73
N SER A 5 -40.58 13.66 4.33
CA SER A 5 -39.31 13.38 5.01
C SER A 5 -38.11 14.16 4.45
N LEU A 6 -38.19 14.72 3.26
CA LEU A 6 -37.07 15.42 2.58
C LEU A 6 -36.99 16.93 2.85
N ALA A 7 -38.02 17.51 3.47
CA ALA A 7 -38.09 18.97 3.73
C ALA A 7 -37.44 19.42 5.06
N ARG A 8 -36.96 18.52 5.92
CA ARG A 8 -36.35 18.86 7.23
C ARG A 8 -34.81 18.73 7.32
N ARG A 9 -34.11 18.37 6.24
CA ARG A 9 -32.62 18.30 6.20
C ARG A 9 -31.93 19.47 5.49
N GLY A 10 -32.69 20.45 4.98
CA GLY A 10 -32.15 21.61 4.24
C GLY A 10 -31.84 22.87 5.05
N ALA A 11 -31.99 22.88 6.38
CA ALA A 11 -31.93 24.11 7.19
C ALA A 11 -30.78 24.18 8.23
N ARG A 12 -29.77 23.32 8.18
CA ARG A 12 -28.63 23.38 9.12
C ARG A 12 -27.21 23.49 8.49
N SER A 13 -27.13 23.88 7.23
CA SER A 13 -25.84 24.08 6.54
C SER A 13 -25.64 25.50 6.00
N ARG A 14 -26.07 26.52 6.72
CA ARG A 14 -25.82 27.94 6.38
C ARG A 14 -25.40 28.80 7.57
N ALA A 15 -24.48 28.33 8.38
CA ALA A 15 -23.87 29.15 9.45
C ALA A 15 -22.46 28.70 9.75
N LEU A 16 -21.51 28.92 8.83
CA LEU A 16 -20.06 28.96 9.10
C LEU A 16 -19.31 29.32 7.79
N ALA A 17 -19.58 30.53 7.29
CA ALA A 17 -18.74 31.18 6.28
C ALA A 17 -18.79 32.68 6.49
N ARG A 18 -18.07 33.16 7.49
CA ARG A 18 -17.66 34.57 7.61
C ARG A 18 -16.40 34.64 8.46
N VAL A 19 -15.49 35.53 7.97
CA VAL A 19 -14.20 35.95 8.55
C VAL A 19 -13.03 35.07 8.07
N VAL A 20 -12.31 35.52 7.03
CA VAL A 20 -11.17 36.43 7.08
C VAL A 20 -10.93 37.01 5.68
N THR A 21 -11.21 38.30 5.47
CA THR A 21 -10.62 39.15 4.42
C THR A 21 -9.52 39.97 5.06
N ALA A 22 -8.28 39.68 4.72
CA ALA A 22 -7.17 40.59 5.01
C ALA A 22 -6.89 41.45 3.78
N ARG A 23 -6.82 42.77 3.97
CA ARG A 23 -6.49 43.80 3.02
C ARG A 23 -5.01 43.77 2.64
N PRO A 24 -4.61 44.20 1.43
CA PRO A 24 -3.22 44.39 1.09
C PRO A 24 -2.71 45.71 1.68
N LEU A 25 -1.46 45.68 2.15
CA LEU A 25 -0.67 46.84 2.51
C LEU A 25 0.26 47.17 1.34
N ASP A 26 0.12 48.39 0.82
CA ASP A 26 1.09 49.07 -0.03
C ASP A 26 2.37 49.32 0.77
N VAL A 27 3.53 49.04 0.16
CA VAL A 27 4.81 49.61 0.56
C VAL A 27 5.62 49.95 -0.68
N ASP A 28 5.82 51.23 -0.89
CA ASP A 28 6.83 51.82 -1.74
C ASP A 28 8.22 51.82 -1.11
N GLY A 29 9.26 51.73 -1.94
CA GLY A 29 10.50 52.41 -1.64
C GLY A 29 11.72 51.60 -1.26
N ASP A 30 12.56 51.34 -2.28
CA ASP A 30 14.00 51.58 -2.33
C ASP A 30 14.93 51.09 -1.22
N GLY A 31 15.94 50.29 -1.57
CA GLY A 31 17.06 50.04 -0.67
C GLY A 31 17.82 48.73 -0.91
N THR A 32 18.70 48.72 -1.90
CA THR A 32 19.72 47.66 -2.05
C THR A 32 20.78 47.70 -0.95
N PRO A 33 21.34 46.55 -0.53
CA PRO A 33 22.80 46.43 -0.55
C PRO A 33 23.34 45.11 -1.14
N ARG A 34 24.38 45.30 -1.90
CA ARG A 34 25.36 44.35 -2.44
C ARG A 34 25.85 43.30 -1.46
N ALA A 35 25.89 42.06 -1.86
CA ALA A 35 26.72 41.01 -1.24
C ALA A 35 27.77 40.52 -2.23
N LYS A 36 28.98 40.37 -1.73
CA LYS A 36 30.20 40.06 -2.44
C LYS A 36 30.27 38.57 -2.79
N THR A 37 30.56 38.32 -4.05
CA THR A 37 31.01 37.05 -4.61
C THR A 37 32.44 36.75 -4.19
N THR A 38 32.72 35.57 -3.72
CA THR A 38 34.09 35.00 -3.70
C THR A 38 34.08 33.68 -4.46
N THR A 39 34.67 33.76 -5.63
CA THR A 39 35.01 32.65 -6.52
C THR A 39 36.28 31.99 -6.02
N THR A 40 36.28 30.65 -5.93
CA THR A 40 37.53 29.87 -5.91
C THR A 40 37.37 28.71 -6.88
N THR A 41 38.08 28.83 -7.98
CA THR A 41 38.38 27.83 -8.99
C THR A 41 39.44 26.87 -8.48
N SER A 42 39.29 25.59 -8.72
CA SER A 42 40.43 24.68 -8.90
C SER A 42 40.06 23.47 -9.76
N SER A 43 40.93 23.25 -10.68
CA SER A 43 40.94 22.46 -11.89
C SER A 43 41.02 20.94 -11.77
N MET A 44 40.46 20.31 -12.75
CA MET A 44 40.78 19.06 -13.51
C MET A 44 41.90 18.11 -13.02
N GLY A 45 41.55 16.83 -13.09
CA GLY A 45 42.53 15.74 -13.17
C GLY A 45 41.84 14.42 -13.48
N THR A 46 41.97 13.99 -14.73
CA THR A 46 41.53 12.75 -15.37
C THR A 46 42.31 11.52 -14.89
N SER A 47 41.70 10.37 -14.85
CA SER A 47 42.06 9.06 -15.48
C SER A 47 41.81 7.83 -14.63
N SER A 48 41.07 6.88 -15.19
CA SER A 48 40.95 5.45 -14.82
C SER A 48 42.22 4.69 -15.31
N PRO A 49 42.39 3.37 -15.19
CA PRO A 49 41.55 2.29 -14.62
C PRO A 49 42.29 1.13 -13.88
N ILE A 50 41.48 0.15 -13.39
CA ILE A 50 41.81 -1.32 -13.27
C ILE A 50 42.76 -1.83 -12.16
N GLY A 51 42.25 -2.85 -11.40
CA GLY A 51 43.12 -3.80 -10.71
C GLY A 51 42.47 -4.56 -9.55
N ASN A 52 41.80 -5.66 -9.85
CA ASN A 52 41.52 -6.76 -8.91
C ASN A 52 42.78 -7.26 -8.22
N ARG A 53 42.82 -7.35 -6.90
CA ARG A 53 43.65 -8.34 -6.18
C ARG A 53 43.05 -8.69 -4.81
N SER A 54 42.73 -9.96 -4.69
CA SER A 54 42.46 -10.72 -3.49
C SER A 54 43.64 -10.66 -2.50
N PHE A 55 43.37 -10.49 -1.20
CA PHE A 55 44.34 -10.71 -0.14
C PHE A 55 43.88 -11.81 0.82
N SER A 56 44.67 -12.88 0.83
CA SER A 56 44.64 -13.97 1.78
C SER A 56 45.33 -13.55 3.09
N VAL A 57 44.71 -13.96 4.21
CA VAL A 57 45.26 -13.78 5.57
C VAL A 57 46.32 -14.84 5.83
N ALA A 58 47.55 -14.43 6.08
CA ALA A 58 48.59 -15.28 6.61
C ALA A 58 48.99 -14.82 8.02
N SER A 59 48.79 -15.69 8.97
CA SER A 59 49.27 -15.62 10.35
C SER A 59 50.80 -15.68 10.42
N ARG A 60 51.43 -14.77 11.10
CA ARG A 60 52.84 -14.89 11.51
C ARG A 60 53.00 -14.72 13.00
N ALA A 61 53.49 -15.78 13.61
CA ALA A 61 53.99 -15.85 14.98
C ALA A 61 55.22 -14.99 15.16
N TRP A 62 55.30 -14.25 16.26
CA TRP A 62 56.47 -13.51 16.70
C TRP A 62 57.17 -14.26 17.81
N THR A 63 58.40 -14.74 17.52
CA THR A 63 59.38 -15.26 18.47
C THR A 63 60.16 -14.11 19.10
N ARG A 64 60.36 -14.17 20.42
CA ARG A 64 61.14 -13.24 21.23
C ARG A 64 62.66 -13.53 21.05
N PRO A 65 63.54 -12.50 20.98
CA PRO A 65 64.95 -12.66 21.30
C PRO A 65 65.24 -12.33 22.77
N ARG A 66 66.05 -13.18 23.40
CA ARG A 66 66.72 -12.95 24.69
C ARG A 66 67.84 -11.92 24.53
N ALA A 67 67.88 -10.88 25.40
CA ALA A 67 69.04 -10.02 25.57
C ALA A 67 69.47 -10.01 27.03
N ARG A 68 70.81 -10.07 27.16
CA ARG A 68 71.64 -10.16 28.36
C ARG A 68 71.62 -8.90 29.19
N ALA A 69 71.68 -9.09 30.51
CA ALA A 69 71.79 -8.07 31.51
C ALA A 69 73.10 -7.29 31.51
N THR A 70 73.09 -5.99 31.67
CA THR A 70 74.15 -5.18 32.30
C THR A 70 73.51 -4.15 33.24
N ARG A 71 74.18 -3.93 34.32
CA ARG A 71 73.85 -3.23 35.55
C ARG A 71 73.95 -1.71 35.39
N ASP A 72 73.16 -1.06 36.25
CA ASP A 72 73.27 0.31 36.76
C ASP A 72 72.62 1.45 35.99
N SER A 73 71.46 1.88 36.49
CA SER A 73 71.25 3.29 36.84
C SER A 73 69.87 3.47 37.53
N ARG A 74 69.85 4.23 38.59
CA ARG A 74 68.72 4.56 39.44
C ARG A 74 67.60 5.21 38.63
N VAL A 75 66.45 4.54 38.55
CA VAL A 75 65.22 5.13 38.06
C VAL A 75 64.27 5.34 39.25
N PRO A 76 63.64 6.52 39.38
CA PRO A 76 62.70 6.75 40.49
C PRO A 76 61.51 5.80 40.36
N ARG A 77 61.16 5.15 41.45
CA ARG A 77 59.93 4.36 41.61
C ARG A 77 58.74 5.27 41.33
N VAL A 78 58.15 5.11 40.14
CA VAL A 78 56.77 5.62 39.89
C VAL A 78 55.87 4.72 40.73
N ILE A 79 55.32 5.29 41.79
CA ILE A 79 54.20 4.72 42.57
C ILE A 79 53.03 4.67 41.57
N SER A 80 52.65 3.52 41.04
CA SER A 80 51.40 3.32 40.41
C SER A 80 50.30 3.51 41.51
N ARG A 81 49.70 4.64 41.48
CA ARG A 81 48.39 4.80 42.16
C ARG A 81 47.43 3.88 41.37
N ASP A 82 47.12 2.73 41.92
CA ASP A 82 45.95 1.96 41.55
C ASP A 82 44.76 2.87 41.79
N ALA A 83 44.29 3.46 40.68
CA ALA A 83 43.03 4.16 40.71
C ALA A 83 41.94 3.09 40.87
N HIS A 84 41.55 2.84 42.10
CA HIS A 84 40.32 2.08 42.36
C HIS A 84 39.17 2.84 41.71
N ALA A 85 38.64 2.31 40.60
CA ALA A 85 37.41 2.80 40.00
C ALA A 85 36.31 2.60 41.09
N GLU A 86 35.81 3.67 41.63
CA GLU A 86 34.69 3.65 42.54
C GLU A 86 33.40 3.47 41.77
N THR A 87 32.71 2.34 41.97
CA THR A 87 31.43 2.08 41.33
C THR A 87 30.34 2.85 42.03
N MET A 88 29.88 3.93 41.43
CA MET A 88 28.73 4.72 41.91
C MET A 88 27.42 4.21 41.30
N ARG A 89 26.35 4.21 42.09
CA ARG A 89 25.00 3.90 41.62
C ARG A 89 24.32 5.18 41.14
N PHE A 90 23.61 5.09 39.99
CA PHE A 90 22.75 6.17 39.55
C PHE A 90 21.65 6.42 40.56
N GLN A 91 21.37 7.69 40.84
CA GLN A 91 20.23 8.15 41.65
C GLN A 91 19.18 8.70 40.70
N ALA A 92 17.90 8.49 41.01
CA ALA A 92 16.78 8.97 40.23
C ALA A 92 15.86 9.85 41.05
N GLU A 93 15.44 10.97 40.49
CA GLU A 93 14.40 11.83 41.02
C GLU A 93 13.03 11.29 40.61
N THR A 94 12.35 10.59 41.54
CA THR A 94 11.11 9.83 41.24
C THR A 94 10.00 10.70 40.68
N LYS A 95 9.80 11.91 41.23
CA LYS A 95 8.79 12.85 40.72
C LYS A 95 9.02 13.21 39.26
N ARG A 96 10.28 13.49 38.90
CA ARG A 96 10.62 13.84 37.52
C ARG A 96 10.47 12.67 36.55
N LEU A 97 10.70 11.43 37.00
CA LEU A 97 10.42 10.23 36.22
C LEU A 97 8.91 10.04 35.98
N LEU A 98 8.09 10.25 37.01
CA LEU A 98 6.63 10.25 36.90
C LEU A 98 6.16 11.32 35.89
N ASP A 99 6.70 12.54 35.98
CA ASP A 99 6.39 13.60 35.00
C ASP A 99 6.73 13.24 33.58
N ILE A 100 7.84 12.56 33.35
CA ILE A 100 8.22 12.06 32.00
C ILE A 100 7.23 11.00 31.52
N VAL A 101 6.87 10.05 32.38
CA VAL A 101 5.92 8.98 32.03
C VAL A 101 4.53 9.54 31.73
N THR A 102 4.06 10.50 32.52
CA THR A 102 2.71 11.06 32.41
C THR A 102 2.58 12.10 31.29
N ASN A 103 3.64 12.86 30.98
CA ASN A 103 3.53 13.99 30.06
C ASN A 103 4.33 13.85 28.76
N SER A 104 5.22 12.86 28.65
CA SER A 104 6.13 12.74 27.48
C SER A 104 6.18 11.36 26.86
N LEU A 105 5.77 10.31 27.57
CA LEU A 105 5.87 8.94 27.08
C LEU A 105 4.77 8.59 26.07
N TYR A 106 3.57 9.09 26.27
CA TYR A 106 2.39 8.80 25.47
C TYR A 106 1.95 10.06 24.72
N ALA A 107 1.63 9.88 23.42
CA ALA A 107 1.14 10.97 22.58
C ALA A 107 -0.36 11.24 22.84
N ASP A 108 -1.12 10.19 23.12
CA ASP A 108 -2.58 10.24 23.29
C ASP A 108 -2.97 9.85 24.73
N LYS A 109 -3.81 10.69 25.36
CA LYS A 109 -4.28 10.40 26.72
C LYS A 109 -5.18 9.18 26.82
N GLU A 110 -5.89 8.82 25.74
CA GLU A 110 -6.80 7.64 25.70
C GLU A 110 -6.09 6.34 26.11
N VAL A 111 -4.77 6.27 25.93
CA VAL A 111 -3.98 5.07 26.23
C VAL A 111 -4.01 4.65 27.69
N PHE A 112 -4.36 5.54 28.63
CA PHE A 112 -4.47 5.17 30.04
C PHE A 112 -5.42 3.98 30.25
N LEU A 113 -6.56 4.00 29.57
CA LEU A 113 -7.55 2.93 29.72
C LEU A 113 -7.07 1.63 29.05
N ARG A 114 -6.40 1.72 27.90
CA ARG A 114 -5.75 0.55 27.29
C ARG A 114 -4.77 -0.12 28.23
N GLU A 115 -3.92 0.65 28.89
CA GLU A 115 -2.93 0.10 29.82
C GLU A 115 -3.57 -0.54 31.05
N LEU A 116 -4.63 0.09 31.62
CA LEU A 116 -5.35 -0.47 32.77
C LEU A 116 -6.06 -1.78 32.41
N VAL A 117 -6.76 -1.83 31.27
CA VAL A 117 -7.43 -3.05 30.79
C VAL A 117 -6.41 -4.13 30.47
N SER A 118 -5.24 -3.79 29.91
CA SER A 118 -4.15 -4.75 29.66
C SER A 118 -3.60 -5.33 30.96
N ASN A 119 -3.43 -4.50 32.02
CA ASN A 119 -2.98 -4.95 33.33
C ASN A 119 -4.02 -5.85 34.00
N ALA A 120 -5.31 -5.51 33.90
CA ALA A 120 -6.40 -6.35 34.40
C ALA A 120 -6.43 -7.69 33.66
N SER A 121 -6.30 -7.69 32.32
CA SER A 121 -6.20 -8.92 31.53
C SER A 121 -5.03 -9.81 31.95
N ASP A 122 -3.86 -9.23 32.22
CA ASP A 122 -2.70 -9.96 32.74
C ASP A 122 -2.97 -10.57 34.14
N ALA A 123 -3.68 -9.85 35.00
CA ALA A 123 -4.04 -10.34 36.33
C ALA A 123 -5.03 -11.51 36.25
N LEU A 124 -5.99 -11.45 35.33
CA LEU A 124 -6.93 -12.55 35.05
C LEU A 124 -6.22 -13.77 34.46
N GLU A 125 -5.27 -13.57 33.54
CA GLU A 125 -4.50 -14.67 32.95
C GLU A 125 -3.64 -15.39 33.98
N LYS A 126 -3.01 -14.65 34.91
CA LYS A 126 -2.30 -15.23 36.05
C LYS A 126 -3.22 -16.05 36.95
N ALA A 127 -4.41 -15.51 37.26
CA ALA A 127 -5.41 -16.22 38.06
C ALA A 127 -5.89 -17.51 37.36
N ARG A 128 -6.14 -17.46 36.06
CA ARG A 128 -6.51 -18.62 35.24
C ARG A 128 -5.42 -19.70 35.27
N HIS A 129 -4.17 -19.29 35.09
CA HIS A 129 -3.03 -20.20 35.11
C HIS A 129 -2.86 -20.88 36.49
N ASP A 130 -2.96 -20.08 37.57
CA ASP A 130 -2.84 -20.61 38.94
C ASP A 130 -3.97 -21.63 39.27
N ALA A 131 -5.20 -21.31 38.86
CA ALA A 131 -6.34 -22.20 38.99
C ALA A 131 -6.15 -23.53 38.22
N LEU A 132 -5.68 -23.45 36.95
CA LEU A 132 -5.38 -24.65 36.16
C LEU A 132 -4.29 -25.51 36.80
N ARG A 133 -3.26 -24.87 37.38
CA ARG A 133 -2.16 -25.56 38.04
C ARG A 133 -2.61 -26.27 39.36
N SER A 134 -3.49 -25.62 40.11
CA SER A 134 -4.03 -26.16 41.36
C SER A 134 -5.22 -27.11 41.14
N GLY A 135 -5.75 -27.24 39.92
CA GLY A 135 -6.96 -27.98 39.62
C GLY A 135 -8.23 -27.35 40.20
N ALA A 136 -8.18 -26.05 40.53
CA ALA A 136 -9.31 -25.31 41.08
C ALA A 136 -10.13 -24.64 39.94
N ASP A 137 -11.37 -24.30 40.24
CA ASP A 137 -12.18 -23.46 39.36
C ASP A 137 -11.71 -22.01 39.47
N PRO A 138 -11.29 -21.33 38.40
CA PRO A 138 -10.91 -19.92 38.44
C PRO A 138 -12.07 -18.99 38.81
N GLY A 139 -13.32 -19.43 38.71
CA GLY A 139 -14.51 -18.60 38.86
C GLY A 139 -14.76 -17.69 37.67
N ALA A 140 -15.63 -16.70 37.84
CA ALA A 140 -15.82 -15.65 36.86
C ALA A 140 -14.56 -14.80 36.74
N LEU A 141 -14.01 -14.71 35.53
CA LEU A 141 -12.85 -13.87 35.21
C LEU A 141 -13.33 -12.77 34.26
N GLU A 142 -13.55 -11.58 34.79
CA GLU A 142 -14.08 -10.44 34.02
C GLU A 142 -13.45 -9.11 34.47
N ILE A 143 -13.53 -8.11 33.59
CA ILE A 143 -13.08 -6.73 33.84
C ILE A 143 -14.33 -5.87 33.92
N LYS A 144 -14.52 -5.16 35.04
CA LYS A 144 -15.64 -4.26 35.26
C LYS A 144 -15.17 -2.83 35.24
N ILE A 145 -15.83 -1.99 34.45
CA ILE A 145 -15.54 -0.56 34.35
C ILE A 145 -16.81 0.18 34.71
N THR A 146 -16.73 1.08 35.69
CA THR A 146 -17.84 1.89 36.16
C THR A 146 -17.50 3.35 36.00
N THR A 147 -18.38 4.08 35.31
CA THR A 147 -18.31 5.54 35.15
C THR A 147 -19.28 6.23 36.11
N ASP A 148 -18.87 7.35 36.66
CA ASP A 148 -19.78 8.23 37.38
C ASP A 148 -20.47 9.16 36.38
N ASP A 149 -21.70 8.81 36.00
CA ASP A 149 -22.46 9.52 34.97
C ASP A 149 -23.02 10.88 35.48
N GLU A 150 -23.11 11.11 36.80
CA GLU A 150 -23.66 12.35 37.33
C GLU A 150 -22.61 13.46 37.40
N ASP A 151 -21.45 13.21 37.96
CA ASP A 151 -20.40 14.22 38.17
C ASP A 151 -19.21 14.07 37.19
N GLY A 152 -19.00 12.87 36.60
CA GLY A 152 -17.90 12.54 35.69
C GLY A 152 -16.53 12.73 36.33
N LYS A 153 -16.44 12.54 37.65
CA LYS A 153 -15.22 12.77 38.43
C LYS A 153 -14.49 11.48 38.76
N THR A 154 -15.15 10.34 38.67
CA THR A 154 -14.61 9.07 39.12
C THR A 154 -14.72 8.03 38.02
N LEU A 155 -13.65 7.29 37.75
CA LEU A 155 -13.63 6.07 36.93
C LEU A 155 -13.11 4.94 37.82
N ILE A 156 -13.82 3.81 37.80
CA ILE A 156 -13.44 2.60 38.52
C ILE A 156 -13.17 1.49 37.50
N VAL A 157 -12.03 0.81 37.65
CA VAL A 157 -11.65 -0.38 36.91
C VAL A 157 -11.40 -1.52 37.90
N GLU A 158 -12.14 -2.60 37.78
CA GLU A 158 -12.06 -3.79 38.65
C GLU A 158 -11.75 -5.04 37.84
N ASP A 159 -10.94 -5.92 38.41
CA ASP A 159 -10.68 -7.28 37.89
C ASP A 159 -10.81 -8.32 39.01
N ASP A 160 -11.29 -9.50 38.67
CA ASP A 160 -11.36 -10.68 39.55
C ASP A 160 -10.08 -11.54 39.46
N GLY A 161 -8.94 -10.88 39.20
CA GLY A 161 -7.67 -11.50 38.87
C GLY A 161 -6.87 -12.00 40.07
N PHE A 162 -5.55 -12.01 39.89
CA PHE A 162 -4.61 -12.59 40.85
C PHE A 162 -4.51 -11.80 42.15
N GLY A 163 -4.83 -10.49 42.12
CA GLY A 163 -4.68 -9.59 43.25
C GLY A 163 -3.25 -9.42 43.72
N MET A 164 -3.05 -8.58 44.76
CA MET A 164 -1.74 -8.29 45.34
C MET A 164 -1.79 -8.28 46.86
N THR A 165 -0.76 -8.82 47.49
CA THR A 165 -0.51 -8.66 48.95
C THR A 165 -0.03 -7.24 49.25
N ARG A 166 0.04 -6.86 50.53
CA ARG A 166 0.55 -5.56 50.97
C ARG A 166 1.94 -5.24 50.39
N ASP A 167 2.84 -6.22 50.47
CA ASP A 167 4.22 -6.05 50.02
C ASP A 167 4.32 -5.99 48.50
N GLU A 168 3.53 -6.82 47.81
CA GLU A 168 3.40 -6.77 46.31
C GLU A 168 2.84 -5.43 45.84
N LEU A 169 1.84 -4.83 46.53
CA LEU A 169 1.34 -3.48 46.24
C LEU A 169 2.44 -2.41 46.38
N ALA A 170 3.14 -2.42 47.51
CA ALA A 170 4.22 -1.47 47.77
C ALA A 170 5.36 -1.61 46.74
N GLU A 171 5.73 -2.83 46.40
CA GLU A 171 6.82 -3.08 45.46
C GLU A 171 6.45 -2.80 44.00
N ASN A 172 5.28 -3.28 43.55
CA ASN A 172 4.88 -3.20 42.11
C ASN A 172 4.39 -1.80 41.74
N LEU A 173 3.74 -1.08 42.64
CA LEU A 173 3.23 0.28 42.38
C LEU A 173 4.14 1.38 42.93
N GLY A 174 5.02 1.06 43.90
CA GLY A 174 5.98 2.00 44.47
C GLY A 174 7.33 2.04 43.73
N THR A 175 7.57 1.14 42.78
CA THR A 175 8.83 1.11 42.05
C THR A 175 8.55 1.27 40.53
N ILE A 176 8.94 2.42 39.95
CA ILE A 176 8.78 2.69 38.51
C ILE A 176 9.61 1.71 37.72
N ALA A 177 9.01 1.19 36.59
CA ALA A 177 9.58 0.19 35.73
C ALA A 177 9.72 -1.23 36.33
N ARG A 178 9.06 -1.51 37.46
CA ARG A 178 8.91 -2.87 37.97
C ARG A 178 7.64 -3.49 37.44
N SER A 179 7.75 -4.67 36.89
CA SER A 179 6.61 -5.42 36.33
C SER A 179 6.42 -6.76 37.02
N GLY A 180 5.29 -6.91 37.74
CA GLY A 180 4.89 -8.19 38.33
C GLY A 180 4.55 -9.25 37.28
N SER A 181 4.18 -8.83 36.06
CA SER A 181 3.96 -9.73 34.92
C SER A 181 5.28 -10.28 34.38
N LYS A 182 6.34 -9.46 34.34
CA LYS A 182 7.68 -9.92 33.94
C LYS A 182 8.25 -10.93 34.96
N ALA A 183 8.13 -10.64 36.25
CA ALA A 183 8.56 -11.58 37.30
C ALA A 183 7.83 -12.92 37.23
N PHE A 184 6.55 -12.90 36.90
CA PHE A 184 5.75 -14.12 36.69
C PHE A 184 6.23 -14.90 35.47
N LEU A 185 6.51 -14.27 34.34
CA LEU A 185 7.06 -14.92 33.14
C LEU A 185 8.42 -15.56 33.40
N GLU A 186 9.33 -14.88 34.07
CA GLU A 186 10.64 -15.44 34.47
C GLU A 186 10.49 -16.64 35.41
N GLY A 187 9.44 -16.68 36.22
CA GLY A 187 9.07 -17.83 37.06
C GLY A 187 8.65 -19.04 36.21
N LEU A 188 7.76 -18.82 35.23
CA LEU A 188 7.29 -19.88 34.32
C LEU A 188 8.43 -20.46 33.48
N GLU A 189 9.33 -19.62 32.96
CA GLU A 189 10.50 -20.07 32.19
C GLU A 189 11.42 -20.97 33.03
N ARG A 190 11.64 -20.65 34.31
CA ARG A 190 12.43 -21.49 35.23
C ARG A 190 11.78 -22.84 35.53
N GLU A 191 10.45 -22.89 35.53
CA GLU A 191 9.69 -24.12 35.77
C GLU A 191 9.51 -24.99 34.52
N GLY A 192 9.96 -24.53 33.35
CA GLY A 192 9.86 -25.25 32.08
C GLY A 192 8.41 -25.42 31.57
N THR A 193 7.50 -24.58 32.04
CA THR A 193 6.08 -24.63 31.70
C THR A 193 5.84 -24.06 30.31
N THR A 194 4.88 -24.62 29.57
CA THR A 194 4.64 -24.43 28.15
C THR A 194 4.41 -22.95 27.72
N ALA A 195 4.82 -22.65 26.50
CA ALA A 195 4.77 -21.33 25.84
C ALA A 195 3.37 -20.65 25.82
N ASP A 196 2.29 -21.41 25.94
CA ASP A 196 0.92 -20.89 25.79
C ASP A 196 0.51 -19.90 26.90
N ALA A 197 0.86 -20.18 28.16
CA ALA A 197 0.57 -19.24 29.28
C ALA A 197 1.41 -17.96 29.22
N ALA A 198 2.66 -18.07 28.74
CA ALA A 198 3.55 -16.94 28.54
C ALA A 198 3.15 -16.05 27.36
N SER A 199 2.47 -16.62 26.37
CA SER A 199 2.09 -15.89 25.13
C SER A 199 0.99 -14.85 25.37
N ASN A 200 0.13 -15.02 26.37
CA ASN A 200 -1.01 -14.15 26.63
C ASN A 200 -0.69 -12.94 27.53
N ILE A 201 0.47 -12.91 28.20
CA ILE A 201 0.84 -11.81 29.10
C ILE A 201 1.44 -10.65 28.32
N ILE A 202 0.90 -9.44 28.55
CA ILE A 202 1.15 -8.21 27.78
C ILE A 202 2.10 -7.27 28.49
N GLY A 203 1.96 -7.08 29.83
CA GLY A 203 2.58 -6.04 30.63
C GLY A 203 4.02 -6.32 31.04
N LYS A 204 5.01 -6.01 30.20
CA LYS A 204 6.43 -6.29 30.45
C LYS A 204 7.24 -5.11 31.00
N PHE A 205 6.77 -3.86 30.83
CA PHE A 205 7.58 -2.66 31.06
C PHE A 205 7.42 -2.04 32.46
N GLY A 206 6.30 -2.28 33.17
CA GLY A 206 6.04 -1.77 34.50
C GLY A 206 5.82 -0.25 34.58
N VAL A 207 5.39 0.37 33.47
CA VAL A 207 5.11 1.81 33.40
C VAL A 207 3.66 2.12 33.03
N GLY A 208 2.91 1.16 32.49
CA GLY A 208 1.54 1.37 31.99
C GLY A 208 0.56 1.85 33.07
N PHE A 209 0.70 1.39 34.32
CA PHE A 209 -0.13 1.83 35.45
C PHE A 209 -0.08 3.34 35.66
N TYR A 210 1.09 3.96 35.50
CA TYR A 210 1.27 5.40 35.77
C TYR A 210 0.61 6.29 34.71
N ALA A 211 0.16 5.71 33.56
CA ALA A 211 -0.67 6.43 32.58
C ALA A 211 -1.99 6.92 33.21
N SER A 212 -2.45 6.30 34.32
CA SER A 212 -3.62 6.75 35.06
C SER A 212 -3.49 8.20 35.58
N PHE A 213 -2.28 8.65 35.93
CA PHE A 213 -2.02 10.01 36.34
C PHE A 213 -2.04 11.07 35.23
N MET A 214 -2.10 10.64 33.96
CA MET A 214 -2.31 11.57 32.84
C MET A 214 -3.66 12.27 32.96
N VAL A 215 -4.68 11.55 33.42
CA VAL A 215 -6.07 11.99 33.50
C VAL A 215 -6.61 12.15 34.92
N SER A 216 -5.87 11.73 35.92
CA SER A 216 -6.31 11.75 37.32
C SER A 216 -5.40 12.60 38.22
N ASP A 217 -6.01 13.28 39.21
CA ASP A 217 -5.30 14.01 40.27
C ASP A 217 -4.90 13.10 41.44
N ARG A 218 -5.63 11.98 41.60
CA ARG A 218 -5.38 10.95 42.62
C ARG A 218 -5.84 9.58 42.11
N VAL A 219 -5.08 8.55 42.44
CA VAL A 219 -5.38 7.16 42.16
C VAL A 219 -5.33 6.33 43.41
N GLU A 220 -6.35 5.50 43.64
CA GLU A 220 -6.42 4.54 44.75
C GLU A 220 -6.49 3.14 44.16
N VAL A 221 -5.71 2.20 44.69
CA VAL A 221 -5.69 0.80 44.28
C VAL A 221 -6.00 -0.07 45.48
N ILE A 222 -7.14 -0.71 45.47
CA ILE A 222 -7.58 -1.66 46.49
C ILE A 222 -7.37 -3.05 45.97
N SER A 223 -6.57 -3.89 46.63
CA SER A 223 -6.27 -5.22 46.12
C SER A 223 -6.32 -6.27 47.23
N ASN A 224 -6.77 -7.48 46.83
CA ASN A 224 -6.85 -8.64 47.70
C ASN A 224 -6.27 -9.85 46.98
N ALA A 225 -5.23 -10.46 47.56
CA ALA A 225 -4.58 -11.64 47.02
C ALA A 225 -5.37 -12.97 47.28
N GLY A 226 -6.53 -12.87 47.91
CA GLY A 226 -7.33 -14.05 48.29
C GLY A 226 -6.55 -15.02 49.18
N ALA A 227 -6.63 -16.31 48.83
CA ALA A 227 -5.97 -17.38 49.57
C ALA A 227 -4.41 -17.33 49.57
N ARG A 228 -3.81 -16.55 48.68
CA ARG A 228 -2.34 -16.36 48.61
C ARG A 228 -1.80 -15.42 49.69
N GLY A 229 -2.66 -14.56 50.22
CA GLY A 229 -2.31 -13.54 51.21
C GLY A 229 -2.81 -13.91 52.61
N ASP A 230 -2.91 -12.88 53.44
CA ASP A 230 -3.45 -12.92 54.81
C ASP A 230 -4.97 -12.83 54.88
N GLY A 231 -5.66 -12.89 53.71
CA GLY A 231 -7.11 -12.75 53.57
C GLY A 231 -7.60 -11.29 53.70
N LYS A 232 -6.70 -10.34 53.90
CA LYS A 232 -7.03 -8.91 53.99
C LYS A 232 -6.88 -8.22 52.66
N ALA A 233 -7.66 -7.16 52.50
CA ALA A 233 -7.52 -6.23 51.39
C ALA A 233 -6.68 -5.04 51.80
N TRP A 234 -5.83 -4.58 50.89
CA TRP A 234 -4.92 -3.45 51.12
C TRP A 234 -5.20 -2.34 50.13
N LYS A 235 -5.12 -1.08 50.59
CA LYS A 235 -5.33 0.10 49.79
C LYS A 235 -4.04 0.88 49.64
N TRP A 236 -3.61 1.08 48.43
CA TRP A 236 -2.54 1.98 48.02
C TRP A 236 -3.13 3.26 47.48
N SER A 237 -2.58 4.42 47.80
CA SER A 237 -3.01 5.69 47.22
C SER A 237 -1.87 6.65 46.98
N SER A 238 -1.95 7.44 45.88
CA SER A 238 -0.99 8.45 45.50
C SER A 238 -1.63 9.57 44.69
N SER A 239 -1.05 10.78 44.77
CA SER A 239 -1.36 11.92 43.89
C SER A 239 -0.35 12.07 42.73
N GLY A 240 0.58 11.11 42.55
CA GLY A 240 1.59 11.18 41.50
C GLY A 240 2.73 12.16 41.78
N ASP A 241 2.87 12.62 43.01
CA ASP A 241 3.88 13.58 43.46
C ASP A 241 5.20 12.94 43.94
N GLY A 242 5.29 11.61 43.84
CA GLY A 242 6.45 10.80 44.25
C GLY A 242 6.28 10.13 45.62
N GLU A 243 5.15 10.34 46.28
CA GLU A 243 4.80 9.70 47.56
C GLU A 243 3.55 8.83 47.39
N PHE A 244 3.42 7.81 48.22
CA PHE A 244 2.24 6.94 48.30
C PHE A 244 2.02 6.42 49.72
N THR A 245 0.79 6.04 50.00
CA THR A 245 0.40 5.41 51.27
C THR A 245 -0.10 4.00 51.04
N VAL A 246 0.12 3.10 52.00
CA VAL A 246 -0.46 1.75 52.01
C VAL A 246 -1.11 1.52 53.36
N GLU A 247 -2.41 1.23 53.38
CA GLU A 247 -3.21 1.02 54.56
C GLU A 247 -4.15 -0.22 54.37
N GLU A 248 -4.66 -0.76 55.47
CA GLU A 248 -5.68 -1.83 55.37
C GLU A 248 -6.99 -1.22 54.86
N ALA A 249 -7.60 -1.85 53.85
CA ALA A 249 -8.84 -1.37 53.26
C ALA A 249 -10.01 -1.51 54.22
N THR A 250 -10.90 -0.52 54.22
CA THR A 250 -12.11 -0.47 55.06
C THR A 250 -13.32 -1.06 54.28
N GLU A 251 -14.40 -1.35 55.01
CA GLU A 251 -15.65 -1.82 54.37
C GLU A 251 -16.19 -0.79 53.33
N SER A 252 -16.01 0.50 53.59
CA SER A 252 -16.41 1.58 52.70
C SER A 252 -15.64 1.65 51.38
N ASP A 253 -14.45 1.07 51.29
CA ASP A 253 -13.65 1.01 50.08
C ASP A 253 -14.19 -0.02 49.07
N GLY A 254 -15.09 -0.92 49.49
CA GLY A 254 -15.72 -1.93 48.63
C GLY A 254 -14.66 -2.85 47.99
N ALA A 255 -13.80 -3.43 48.85
CA ALA A 255 -12.71 -4.26 48.40
C ALA A 255 -13.18 -5.54 47.73
N PRO A 256 -12.54 -6.02 46.65
CA PRO A 256 -12.85 -7.28 46.04
C PRO A 256 -12.50 -8.46 46.98
N THR A 257 -13.21 -9.56 46.86
CA THR A 257 -12.88 -10.82 47.56
C THR A 257 -11.56 -11.43 47.07
N ARG A 258 -11.25 -11.22 45.81
CA ARG A 258 -9.97 -11.49 45.15
C ARG A 258 -9.88 -10.56 43.91
N GLY A 259 -8.69 -10.05 43.62
CA GLY A 259 -8.44 -9.21 42.45
C GLY A 259 -8.06 -7.78 42.81
N THR A 260 -8.27 -6.84 41.93
CA THR A 260 -7.85 -5.47 42.09
C THR A 260 -8.94 -4.50 41.62
N LYS A 261 -9.16 -3.44 42.42
CA LYS A 261 -10.05 -2.31 42.14
C LYS A 261 -9.21 -1.04 42.11
N ILE A 262 -9.26 -0.33 40.98
CA ILE A 262 -8.57 0.95 40.78
C ILE A 262 -9.63 2.05 40.73
N VAL A 263 -9.52 3.04 41.64
CA VAL A 263 -10.40 4.19 41.67
C VAL A 263 -9.61 5.42 41.24
N MET A 264 -10.03 6.07 40.21
CA MET A 264 -9.38 7.24 39.61
C MET A 264 -10.20 8.50 39.89
N HIS A 265 -9.62 9.50 40.53
CA HIS A 265 -10.19 10.83 40.69
C HIS A 265 -9.75 11.72 39.52
N VAL A 266 -10.65 11.95 38.59
CA VAL A 266 -10.35 12.48 37.26
C VAL A 266 -10.25 13.98 37.25
N LYS A 267 -9.22 14.50 36.55
CA LYS A 267 -9.01 15.94 36.33
C LYS A 267 -10.19 16.58 35.63
N SER A 268 -10.58 17.77 36.04
CA SER A 268 -11.70 18.48 35.47
C SER A 268 -11.60 18.69 33.93
N ALA A 269 -10.40 18.82 33.40
CA ALA A 269 -10.14 18.97 31.97
C ALA A 269 -10.37 17.69 31.16
N ASP A 270 -10.29 16.51 31.79
CA ASP A 270 -10.29 15.21 31.11
C ASP A 270 -11.58 14.39 31.36
N LYS A 271 -12.62 15.01 31.95
CA LYS A 271 -13.90 14.38 32.22
C LYS A 271 -14.57 13.74 31.00
N HIS A 272 -14.37 14.30 29.83
CA HIS A 272 -14.91 13.78 28.57
C HIS A 272 -14.41 12.38 28.24
N LEU A 273 -13.16 12.05 28.62
CA LEU A 273 -12.53 10.74 28.39
C LEU A 273 -13.12 9.64 29.28
N VAL A 274 -13.68 10.01 30.44
CA VAL A 274 -14.25 9.07 31.40
C VAL A 274 -15.78 9.09 31.44
N SER A 275 -16.41 9.82 30.53
CA SER A 275 -17.84 9.67 30.25
C SER A 275 -18.12 8.27 29.68
N LYS A 276 -19.33 7.74 29.87
CA LYS A 276 -19.74 6.45 29.30
C LYS A 276 -19.40 6.33 27.82
N TRP A 277 -19.72 7.36 27.03
CA TRP A 277 -19.41 7.39 25.60
C TRP A 277 -17.90 7.42 25.32
N GLY A 278 -17.12 8.22 26.05
CA GLY A 278 -15.67 8.30 25.92
C GLY A 278 -15.01 6.96 26.20
N VAL A 279 -15.36 6.36 27.36
CA VAL A 279 -14.85 5.04 27.77
C VAL A 279 -15.24 3.97 26.74
N GLU A 280 -16.49 3.93 26.29
CA GLU A 280 -16.95 2.96 25.29
C GLU A 280 -16.18 3.09 23.96
N THR A 281 -15.92 4.33 23.52
CA THR A 281 -15.16 4.60 22.30
C THR A 281 -13.73 4.08 22.41
N VAL A 282 -13.04 4.35 23.53
CA VAL A 282 -11.68 3.90 23.79
C VAL A 282 -11.61 2.37 23.90
N LEU A 283 -12.56 1.75 24.60
CA LEU A 283 -12.64 0.29 24.72
C LEU A 283 -12.84 -0.38 23.36
N LYS A 284 -13.73 0.14 22.53
CA LYS A 284 -13.95 -0.36 21.16
C LYS A 284 -12.71 -0.22 20.28
N LYS A 285 -11.95 0.84 20.45
CA LYS A 285 -10.73 1.10 19.68
C LYS A 285 -9.58 0.16 20.08
N TYR A 286 -9.30 0.04 21.37
CA TYR A 286 -8.07 -0.61 21.84
C TYR A 286 -8.27 -1.99 22.48
N SER A 287 -9.45 -2.27 23.02
CA SER A 287 -9.68 -3.41 23.93
C SER A 287 -10.78 -4.37 23.45
N SER A 288 -11.31 -4.18 22.23
CA SER A 288 -12.38 -5.04 21.67
C SER A 288 -12.01 -6.53 21.63
N PHE A 289 -10.73 -6.86 21.59
CA PHE A 289 -10.27 -8.24 21.41
C PHE A 289 -9.56 -8.82 22.62
N VAL A 290 -9.68 -8.19 23.77
CA VAL A 290 -9.20 -8.74 25.06
C VAL A 290 -9.87 -10.08 25.33
N GLY A 291 -9.08 -11.05 25.83
CA GLY A 291 -9.52 -12.44 25.98
C GLY A 291 -10.56 -12.70 27.09
N PHE A 292 -10.94 -11.68 27.83
CA PHE A 292 -11.91 -11.75 28.94
C PHE A 292 -13.07 -10.79 28.71
N PRO A 293 -14.27 -11.05 29.27
CA PRO A 293 -15.37 -10.11 29.23
C PRO A 293 -15.00 -8.75 29.82
N VAL A 294 -15.28 -7.68 29.10
CA VAL A 294 -15.15 -6.30 29.56
C VAL A 294 -16.53 -5.71 29.68
N LEU A 295 -16.94 -5.36 30.92
CA LEU A 295 -18.26 -4.83 31.24
C LEU A 295 -18.13 -3.33 31.52
N LEU A 296 -18.90 -2.50 30.81
CA LEU A 296 -19.04 -1.09 31.08
C LEU A 296 -20.43 -0.82 31.70
N ASN A 297 -20.47 -0.38 32.95
CA ASN A 297 -21.72 -0.18 33.70
C ASN A 297 -22.65 -1.43 33.63
N GLY A 298 -22.05 -2.62 33.74
CA GLY A 298 -22.75 -3.90 33.70
C GLY A 298 -23.09 -4.42 32.28
N SER A 299 -22.82 -3.67 31.23
CA SER A 299 -23.05 -4.09 29.85
C SER A 299 -21.75 -4.52 29.19
N ARG A 300 -21.73 -5.68 28.56
CA ARG A 300 -20.54 -6.17 27.82
C ARG A 300 -20.26 -5.30 26.60
N VAL A 301 -18.99 -4.92 26.41
CA VAL A 301 -18.54 -4.05 25.30
C VAL A 301 -17.75 -4.80 24.23
N ASN A 302 -17.04 -5.85 24.61
CA ASN A 302 -16.22 -6.65 23.71
C ASN A 302 -16.94 -7.93 23.25
N ASP A 303 -18.04 -7.77 22.52
CA ASP A 303 -18.84 -8.90 22.02
C ASP A 303 -18.17 -9.62 20.85
N ILE A 304 -17.30 -8.92 20.10
CA ILE A 304 -16.61 -9.46 18.94
C ILE A 304 -15.29 -10.10 19.39
N GLY A 305 -15.20 -11.42 19.29
CA GLY A 305 -13.96 -12.13 19.60
C GLY A 305 -12.85 -11.90 18.60
N ALA A 306 -11.61 -12.18 18.98
CA ALA A 306 -10.44 -12.16 18.10
C ALA A 306 -10.51 -13.32 17.09
N LEU A 307 -11.23 -13.16 15.99
CA LEU A 307 -11.49 -14.22 15.02
C LEU A 307 -10.22 -14.79 14.38
N TRP A 308 -9.15 -14.00 14.26
CA TRP A 308 -7.84 -14.48 13.74
C TRP A 308 -7.14 -15.49 14.64
N MET A 309 -7.62 -15.67 15.88
CA MET A 309 -7.12 -16.67 16.80
C MET A 309 -7.80 -18.03 16.61
N LYS A 310 -9.03 -18.05 16.07
CA LYS A 310 -9.78 -19.27 15.79
C LYS A 310 -9.18 -20.04 14.60
N ASP A 311 -9.47 -21.31 14.52
CA ASP A 311 -9.15 -22.09 13.33
C ASP A 311 -10.10 -21.77 12.19
N GLU A 312 -9.64 -21.88 10.95
CA GLU A 312 -10.42 -21.52 9.77
C GLU A 312 -11.74 -22.32 9.68
N LYS A 313 -11.75 -23.53 10.21
CA LYS A 313 -12.92 -24.42 10.27
C LYS A 313 -14.00 -23.95 11.25
N GLU A 314 -13.62 -23.16 12.24
CA GLU A 314 -14.51 -22.60 13.27
C GLU A 314 -15.09 -21.25 12.88
N LEU A 315 -14.58 -20.64 11.80
CA LEU A 315 -15.03 -19.35 11.31
C LEU A 315 -16.28 -19.52 10.45
N THR A 316 -17.44 -19.07 10.97
CA THR A 316 -18.66 -18.98 10.17
C THR A 316 -18.58 -17.81 9.19
N ASP A 317 -19.37 -17.85 8.12
CA ASP A 317 -19.43 -16.74 7.16
C ASP A 317 -20.11 -15.52 7.77
N GLU A 318 -21.11 -15.72 8.65
CA GLU A 318 -21.80 -14.65 9.37
C GLU A 318 -20.86 -13.91 10.31
N ASP A 319 -20.09 -14.62 11.16
CA ASP A 319 -19.08 -14.02 12.03
C ASP A 319 -18.03 -13.27 11.22
N SER A 320 -17.62 -13.84 10.11
CA SER A 320 -16.62 -13.28 9.21
C SER A 320 -17.08 -11.98 8.55
N ILE A 321 -18.32 -11.91 8.07
CA ILE A 321 -18.91 -10.70 7.48
C ILE A 321 -19.12 -9.63 8.55
N ALA A 322 -19.60 -10.00 9.73
CA ALA A 322 -19.77 -9.08 10.86
C ALA A 322 -18.42 -8.46 11.27
N PHE A 323 -17.38 -9.30 11.36
CA PHE A 323 -16.03 -8.87 11.68
C PHE A 323 -15.45 -7.96 10.60
N TYR A 324 -15.59 -8.31 9.31
CA TYR A 324 -15.16 -7.48 8.20
C TYR A 324 -15.77 -6.09 8.26
N ARG A 325 -17.08 -6.00 8.46
CA ARG A 325 -17.81 -4.71 8.59
C ARG A 325 -17.35 -3.92 9.80
N PHE A 326 -17.07 -4.58 10.90
CA PHE A 326 -16.58 -3.94 12.12
C PHE A 326 -15.20 -3.29 11.90
N ILE A 327 -14.24 -4.03 11.31
CA ILE A 327 -12.86 -3.52 11.15
C ILE A 327 -12.69 -2.56 9.98
N SER A 328 -13.53 -2.67 8.94
CA SER A 328 -13.38 -1.87 7.72
C SER A 328 -14.33 -0.67 7.66
N GLY A 329 -15.42 -0.67 8.46
CA GLY A 329 -16.51 0.28 8.34
C GLY A 329 -17.29 0.18 7.02
N ALA A 330 -17.00 -0.85 6.19
CA ALA A 330 -17.60 -1.04 4.89
C ALA A 330 -19.00 -1.68 4.99
N SER A 331 -19.85 -1.40 4.02
CA SER A 331 -21.20 -1.98 3.93
C SER A 331 -21.28 -3.16 2.96
N ASP A 332 -20.25 -3.36 2.14
CA ASP A 332 -20.15 -4.47 1.18
C ASP A 332 -19.84 -5.81 1.88
N MET A 333 -19.70 -6.86 1.07
CA MET A 333 -19.22 -8.16 1.52
C MET A 333 -17.84 -8.42 0.92
N PRO A 334 -16.93 -9.07 1.66
CA PRO A 334 -15.63 -9.44 1.09
C PRO A 334 -15.81 -10.56 0.06
N THR A 335 -15.15 -10.44 -1.08
CA THR A 335 -15.14 -11.52 -2.08
C THR A 335 -14.34 -12.72 -1.59
N PHE A 336 -13.19 -12.47 -0.97
CA PHE A 336 -12.33 -13.52 -0.43
C PHE A 336 -11.93 -13.20 1.01
N ARG A 337 -11.67 -14.27 1.77
CA ARG A 337 -11.12 -14.25 3.13
C ARG A 337 -9.87 -15.11 3.14
N MET A 338 -8.81 -14.63 3.78
CA MET A 338 -7.58 -15.36 3.99
C MET A 338 -7.24 -15.37 5.47
N SER A 339 -7.21 -16.56 6.07
CA SER A 339 -6.65 -16.81 7.39
C SER A 339 -5.32 -17.52 7.23
N PHE A 340 -4.28 -17.08 7.93
CA PHE A 340 -3.07 -17.86 8.02
C PHE A 340 -2.40 -17.74 9.39
N LYS A 341 -1.71 -18.80 9.78
CA LYS A 341 -0.92 -18.90 10.99
C LYS A 341 0.49 -19.31 10.62
N ALA A 342 1.49 -18.73 11.25
CA ALA A 342 2.90 -19.08 11.10
C ALA A 342 3.59 -18.94 12.46
N ASP A 343 4.44 -19.92 12.80
CA ASP A 343 5.19 -19.91 14.06
C ASP A 343 6.69 -19.67 13.83
N ALA A 344 7.15 -19.76 12.58
CA ALA A 344 8.52 -19.47 12.19
C ALA A 344 8.57 -18.77 10.81
N PRO A 345 9.46 -17.81 10.58
CA PRO A 345 10.47 -17.24 11.49
C PRO A 345 9.91 -16.22 12.49
N MET A 346 8.61 -15.97 12.48
CA MET A 346 7.87 -15.08 13.37
C MET A 346 6.51 -15.72 13.67
N THR A 347 6.03 -15.54 14.89
CA THR A 347 4.68 -15.97 15.32
C THR A 347 3.66 -14.96 14.78
N ILE A 348 2.95 -15.35 13.72
CA ILE A 348 2.00 -14.50 13.02
C ILE A 348 0.64 -15.19 13.00
N ARG A 349 -0.41 -14.45 13.33
CA ARG A 349 -1.80 -14.84 13.14
C ARG A 349 -2.50 -13.73 12.38
N SER A 350 -3.20 -14.05 11.30
CA SER A 350 -3.83 -13.01 10.51
C SER A 350 -5.16 -13.45 9.92
N LEU A 351 -6.04 -12.47 9.75
CA LEU A 351 -7.31 -12.61 9.06
C LEU A 351 -7.47 -11.41 8.14
N LEU A 352 -7.33 -11.64 6.84
CA LEU A 352 -7.36 -10.62 5.82
C LEU A 352 -8.56 -10.82 4.89
N TYR A 353 -9.13 -9.73 4.45
CA TYR A 353 -10.29 -9.67 3.58
C TYR A 353 -10.00 -8.90 2.30
N PHE A 354 -10.57 -9.38 1.21
CA PHE A 354 -10.49 -8.78 -0.10
C PHE A 354 -11.90 -8.27 -0.46
N PRO A 355 -12.15 -6.94 -0.46
CA PRO A 355 -13.47 -6.36 -0.71
C PRO A 355 -13.97 -6.73 -2.11
N ALA A 356 -15.29 -6.67 -2.30
CA ALA A 356 -15.89 -6.83 -3.63
C ALA A 356 -15.81 -5.53 -4.45
N GLU A 357 -15.96 -4.40 -3.76
CA GLU A 357 -15.97 -3.08 -4.38
C GLU A 357 -14.62 -2.36 -4.21
N ASN A 358 -14.28 -1.53 -5.18
CA ASN A 358 -13.10 -0.68 -5.09
C ASN A 358 -13.29 0.41 -4.03
N PRO A 359 -12.53 0.41 -2.93
CA PRO A 359 -12.71 1.37 -1.85
C PRO A 359 -12.42 2.82 -2.26
N GLU A 360 -11.59 3.06 -3.29
CA GLU A 360 -11.31 4.40 -3.81
C GLU A 360 -12.51 4.98 -4.58
N ARG A 361 -13.30 4.14 -5.24
CA ARG A 361 -14.55 4.57 -5.88
C ARG A 361 -15.59 5.01 -4.85
N ILE A 362 -15.62 4.37 -3.68
CA ILE A 362 -16.52 4.70 -2.59
C ILE A 362 -16.08 5.98 -1.89
N ALA A 363 -14.78 6.21 -1.73
CA ALA A 363 -14.22 7.41 -1.10
C ALA A 363 -14.42 8.70 -1.91
N GLY A 364 -14.79 8.59 -3.21
CA GLY A 364 -15.04 9.73 -4.10
C GLY A 364 -13.75 10.40 -4.63
N PHE A 365 -13.95 11.45 -5.42
CA PHE A 365 -12.88 12.15 -6.12
C PHE A 365 -11.87 12.75 -5.11
N GLY A 366 -10.63 12.28 -5.11
CA GLY A 366 -9.54 12.77 -4.25
C GLY A 366 -9.44 12.12 -2.88
N GLY A 367 -10.28 11.13 -2.56
CA GLY A 367 -10.14 10.34 -1.33
C GLY A 367 -9.01 9.33 -1.45
N HIS A 368 -7.88 9.60 -0.77
CA HIS A 368 -6.86 8.58 -0.58
C HIS A 368 -7.36 7.53 0.40
N VAL A 369 -7.38 6.28 -0.02
CA VAL A 369 -7.67 5.15 0.86
C VAL A 369 -6.36 4.65 1.42
N ASN A 370 -6.20 4.84 2.73
CA ASN A 370 -5.06 4.26 3.46
C ASN A 370 -5.18 2.74 3.54
N SER A 371 -4.07 2.06 3.80
CA SER A 371 -4.08 0.63 4.12
C SER A 371 -5.12 0.35 5.21
N GLY A 372 -5.94 -0.67 5.02
CA GLY A 372 -6.96 -1.06 5.99
C GLY A 372 -6.56 -2.26 6.84
N VAL A 373 -5.27 -2.50 7.01
CA VAL A 373 -4.74 -3.59 7.84
C VAL A 373 -4.16 -3.03 9.13
N SER A 374 -4.70 -3.48 10.25
CA SER A 374 -4.26 -3.09 11.59
C SER A 374 -3.29 -4.10 12.17
N LEU A 375 -2.27 -3.60 12.86
CA LEU A 375 -1.25 -4.41 13.53
C LEU A 375 -1.58 -4.56 15.00
N TYR A 376 -1.63 -5.79 15.44
CA TYR A 376 -1.82 -6.20 16.83
C TYR A 376 -0.59 -6.94 17.34
N THR A 377 -0.42 -6.94 18.63
CA THR A 377 0.49 -7.82 19.35
C THR A 377 -0.25 -8.40 20.54
N ARG A 378 -0.43 -9.73 20.55
CA ARG A 378 -1.18 -10.43 21.62
C ARG A 378 -2.57 -9.83 21.83
N ARG A 379 -3.31 -9.62 20.75
CA ARG A 379 -4.68 -9.05 20.71
C ARG A 379 -4.80 -7.60 21.17
N VAL A 380 -3.69 -6.90 21.42
CA VAL A 380 -3.67 -5.46 21.72
C VAL A 380 -3.33 -4.68 20.48
N LEU A 381 -4.14 -3.68 20.18
CA LEU A 381 -3.92 -2.80 19.03
C LEU A 381 -2.64 -1.97 19.24
N ILE A 382 -1.72 -2.08 18.27
CA ILE A 382 -0.48 -1.30 18.24
C ILE A 382 -0.61 -0.14 17.26
N GLN A 383 -1.10 -0.43 16.07
CA GLN A 383 -1.30 0.60 15.05
C GLN A 383 -2.51 0.24 14.18
N GLU A 384 -3.47 1.15 14.15
CA GLU A 384 -4.63 1.05 13.27
C GLU A 384 -4.24 1.44 11.84
N ASN A 385 -4.74 0.68 10.85
CA ASN A 385 -4.58 1.01 9.43
C ASN A 385 -3.13 1.34 9.03
N THR A 386 -2.19 0.48 9.41
CA THR A 386 -0.76 0.75 9.23
C THR A 386 -0.33 0.73 7.76
N GLU A 387 0.23 1.83 7.29
CA GLU A 387 0.75 1.97 5.92
C GLU A 387 2.08 1.23 5.71
N LYS A 388 2.77 0.86 6.81
CA LYS A 388 4.11 0.26 6.76
C LYS A 388 4.10 -1.26 6.59
N LEU A 389 2.95 -1.90 6.74
CA LEU A 389 2.84 -3.36 6.75
C LEU A 389 2.70 -3.94 5.35
N LEU A 390 1.88 -3.33 4.51
CA LEU A 390 1.67 -3.77 3.13
C LEU A 390 2.14 -2.71 2.15
N PRO A 391 2.65 -3.12 0.96
CA PRO A 391 2.99 -2.17 -0.08
C PRO A 391 1.72 -1.43 -0.59
N PRO A 392 1.88 -0.21 -1.13
CA PRO A 392 0.75 0.65 -1.52
C PRO A 392 -0.26 0.00 -2.47
N PHE A 393 0.18 -0.88 -3.35
CA PHE A 393 -0.72 -1.59 -4.27
C PHE A 393 -1.66 -2.59 -3.58
N LEU A 394 -1.43 -2.95 -2.32
CA LEU A 394 -2.32 -3.77 -1.50
C LEU A 394 -3.19 -2.95 -0.52
N ARG A 395 -3.28 -1.64 -0.69
CA ARG A 395 -4.05 -0.75 0.20
C ARG A 395 -5.55 -1.03 0.23
N PHE A 396 -6.07 -1.78 -0.73
CA PHE A 396 -7.46 -2.27 -0.73
C PHE A 396 -7.71 -3.40 0.27
N VAL A 397 -6.67 -4.12 0.73
CA VAL A 397 -6.81 -5.23 1.68
C VAL A 397 -7.24 -4.68 3.04
N ARG A 398 -8.16 -5.38 3.69
CA ARG A 398 -8.67 -5.06 5.03
C ARG A 398 -8.35 -6.21 5.96
N GLY A 399 -8.16 -5.92 7.25
CA GLY A 399 -7.97 -7.02 8.20
C GLY A 399 -7.04 -6.73 9.35
N VAL A 400 -6.60 -7.83 9.94
CA VAL A 400 -5.77 -7.84 11.15
C VAL A 400 -4.55 -8.74 10.92
N VAL A 401 -3.40 -8.24 11.35
CA VAL A 401 -2.17 -9.01 11.51
C VAL A 401 -1.74 -8.89 12.97
N ASP A 402 -1.68 -10.01 13.68
CA ASP A 402 -1.19 -10.12 15.05
C ASP A 402 0.18 -10.81 15.04
N CYS A 403 1.21 -10.15 15.57
CA CYS A 403 2.56 -10.66 15.60
C CYS A 403 3.16 -10.47 17.00
N GLU A 404 3.57 -11.57 17.64
CA GLU A 404 4.08 -11.56 19.01
C GLU A 404 5.53 -11.09 19.09
N ASP A 405 6.30 -11.23 18.02
CA ASP A 405 7.75 -10.97 17.98
C ASP A 405 8.11 -9.52 17.65
N VAL A 406 7.13 -8.66 17.39
CA VAL A 406 7.39 -7.26 17.07
C VAL A 406 7.83 -6.52 18.33
N PRO A 407 9.07 -5.97 18.36
CA PRO A 407 9.54 -5.20 19.50
C PRO A 407 8.80 -3.86 19.58
N LEU A 408 8.09 -3.68 20.67
CA LEU A 408 7.36 -2.46 20.96
C LEU A 408 8.26 -1.49 21.74
N ASN A 409 8.08 -0.20 21.53
CA ASN A 409 8.60 0.80 22.44
C ASN A 409 7.83 0.75 23.79
N ILE A 410 8.30 1.49 24.77
CA ILE A 410 7.71 1.51 26.12
C ILE A 410 6.24 1.96 26.09
N SER A 411 5.89 2.90 25.20
CA SER A 411 4.51 3.39 25.04
C SER A 411 3.62 2.49 24.18
N ARG A 412 4.18 1.49 23.49
CA ARG A 412 3.48 0.63 22.51
C ARG A 412 2.82 1.36 21.34
N GLU A 413 3.10 2.65 21.16
CA GLU A 413 2.52 3.47 20.09
C GLU A 413 3.36 3.48 18.83
N SER A 414 4.61 3.08 18.91
CA SER A 414 5.50 3.01 17.76
C SER A 414 6.34 1.74 17.75
N LEU A 415 6.66 1.31 16.56
CA LEU A 415 7.48 0.14 16.30
C LEU A 415 8.96 0.53 16.41
N GLN A 416 9.70 -0.12 17.29
CA GLN A 416 11.13 0.16 17.47
C GLN A 416 12.00 -0.31 16.30
N ASP A 417 11.64 -1.43 15.65
CA ASP A 417 12.44 -2.04 14.60
C ASP A 417 11.74 -2.01 13.25
N SER A 418 12.14 -1.05 12.41
CA SER A 418 11.65 -0.94 11.04
C SER A 418 12.05 -2.15 10.16
N MET A 419 13.11 -2.89 10.51
CA MET A 419 13.54 -4.07 9.75
C MET A 419 12.62 -5.27 9.99
N LEU A 420 12.21 -5.52 11.24
CA LEU A 420 11.26 -6.59 11.57
C LEU A 420 9.88 -6.34 10.97
N VAL A 421 9.41 -5.09 11.04
CA VAL A 421 8.14 -4.70 10.40
C VAL A 421 8.19 -4.89 8.89
N ARG A 422 9.30 -4.50 8.26
CA ARG A 422 9.50 -4.73 6.83
C ARG A 422 9.52 -6.22 6.48
N LYS A 423 10.19 -7.04 7.29
CA LYS A 423 10.21 -8.49 7.12
C LYS A 423 8.82 -9.11 7.29
N LEU A 424 8.07 -8.66 8.31
CA LEU A 424 6.66 -9.04 8.52
C LEU A 424 5.83 -8.69 7.28
N GLY A 425 5.96 -7.44 6.77
CA GLY A 425 5.29 -6.99 5.57
C GLY A 425 5.60 -7.84 4.34
N GLN A 426 6.87 -8.21 4.15
CA GLN A 426 7.27 -9.10 3.06
C GLN A 426 6.64 -10.50 3.17
N ILE A 427 6.57 -11.06 4.38
CA ILE A 427 5.94 -12.37 4.62
C ILE A 427 4.44 -12.28 4.29
N VAL A 428 3.75 -11.27 4.81
CA VAL A 428 2.32 -11.09 4.57
C VAL A 428 2.03 -10.84 3.09
N THR A 429 2.80 -9.97 2.44
CA THR A 429 2.67 -9.68 1.00
C THR A 429 2.79 -10.95 0.15
N LYS A 430 3.85 -11.74 0.36
CA LYS A 430 4.03 -13.01 -0.37
C LYS A 430 2.88 -14.00 -0.13
N ARG A 431 2.35 -14.05 1.09
CA ARG A 431 1.20 -14.90 1.41
C ARG A 431 -0.06 -14.42 0.68
N VAL A 432 -0.30 -13.11 0.63
CA VAL A 432 -1.41 -12.50 -0.11
C VAL A 432 -1.32 -12.83 -1.60
N LEU A 433 -0.16 -12.63 -2.24
CA LEU A 433 0.01 -12.91 -3.67
C LEU A 433 -0.19 -14.40 -3.96
N LYS A 434 0.37 -15.29 -3.15
CA LYS A 434 0.15 -16.74 -3.27
C LYS A 434 -1.31 -17.12 -3.11
N PHE A 435 -2.01 -16.54 -2.14
CA PHE A 435 -3.45 -16.79 -1.93
C PHE A 435 -4.27 -16.36 -3.14
N LEU A 436 -3.99 -15.19 -3.72
CA LEU A 436 -4.67 -14.71 -4.92
C LEU A 436 -4.40 -15.61 -6.13
N ASP A 437 -3.18 -16.11 -6.31
CA ASP A 437 -2.85 -17.07 -7.35
C ASP A 437 -3.61 -18.40 -7.17
N GLU A 438 -3.70 -18.90 -5.93
CA GLU A 438 -4.50 -20.08 -5.64
C GLU A 438 -5.99 -19.86 -5.94
N LYS A 439 -6.54 -18.68 -5.61
CA LYS A 439 -7.93 -18.34 -5.91
C LYS A 439 -8.15 -18.18 -7.41
N ALA A 440 -7.24 -17.58 -8.12
CA ALA A 440 -7.28 -17.46 -9.59
C ALA A 440 -7.33 -18.84 -10.28
N LYS A 441 -6.63 -19.83 -9.73
CA LYS A 441 -6.61 -21.21 -10.26
C LYS A 441 -7.83 -22.02 -9.87
N LYS A 442 -8.28 -21.93 -8.60
CA LYS A 442 -9.38 -22.76 -8.04
C LYS A 442 -10.76 -22.20 -8.37
N GLU A 443 -10.89 -20.88 -8.42
CA GLU A 443 -12.16 -20.16 -8.58
C GLU A 443 -12.07 -19.10 -9.68
N PRO A 444 -11.69 -19.47 -10.95
CA PRO A 444 -11.32 -18.50 -11.99
C PRO A 444 -12.44 -17.50 -12.31
N LYS A 445 -13.69 -17.94 -12.38
CA LYS A 445 -14.83 -17.03 -12.65
C LYS A 445 -15.01 -15.98 -11.56
N LYS A 446 -14.92 -16.40 -10.30
CA LYS A 446 -15.03 -15.48 -9.15
C LYS A 446 -13.84 -14.53 -9.08
N TYR A 447 -12.63 -15.04 -9.36
CA TYR A 447 -11.42 -14.23 -9.42
C TYR A 447 -11.47 -13.19 -10.56
N ASN A 448 -11.90 -13.58 -11.74
CA ASN A 448 -11.99 -12.68 -12.88
C ASN A 448 -13.01 -11.54 -12.65
N ALA A 449 -14.17 -11.85 -12.03
CA ALA A 449 -15.14 -10.83 -11.62
C ALA A 449 -14.56 -9.87 -10.58
N TRP A 450 -13.83 -10.38 -9.58
CA TRP A 450 -13.11 -9.60 -8.60
C TRP A 450 -12.00 -8.74 -9.24
N PHE A 451 -11.21 -9.32 -10.14
CA PHE A 451 -10.15 -8.63 -10.86
C PHE A 451 -10.67 -7.45 -11.69
N SER A 452 -11.84 -7.56 -12.29
CA SER A 452 -12.46 -6.47 -13.05
C SER A 452 -12.66 -5.20 -12.21
N ASN A 453 -12.87 -5.32 -10.90
CA ASN A 453 -13.04 -4.19 -9.98
C ASN A 453 -11.73 -3.71 -9.35
N LEU A 454 -10.82 -4.62 -9.03
CA LEU A 454 -9.64 -4.37 -8.19
C LEU A 454 -8.30 -4.63 -8.89
N GLY A 455 -8.32 -5.13 -10.14
CA GLY A 455 -7.12 -5.44 -10.92
C GLY A 455 -6.20 -4.24 -11.17
N PHE A 456 -6.75 -3.02 -11.14
CA PHE A 456 -5.95 -1.79 -11.25
C PHE A 456 -4.83 -1.72 -10.19
N PHE A 457 -5.10 -2.13 -8.95
CA PHE A 457 -4.11 -2.14 -7.89
C PHE A 457 -2.96 -3.12 -8.17
N LEU A 458 -3.26 -4.29 -8.72
CA LEU A 458 -2.23 -5.27 -9.09
C LEU A 458 -1.38 -4.76 -10.26
N LYS A 459 -2.00 -4.07 -11.23
CA LYS A 459 -1.31 -3.39 -12.34
C LYS A 459 -0.38 -2.29 -11.84
N GLU A 460 -0.84 -1.47 -10.89
CA GLU A 460 -0.02 -0.48 -10.19
C GLU A 460 1.18 -1.14 -9.50
N GLY A 461 0.96 -2.29 -8.85
CA GLY A 461 2.03 -3.06 -8.22
C GLY A 461 3.11 -3.52 -9.19
N VAL A 462 2.77 -3.92 -10.40
CA VAL A 462 3.75 -4.28 -11.45
C VAL A 462 4.64 -3.08 -11.80
N CYS A 463 4.06 -1.88 -11.83
CA CYS A 463 4.80 -0.66 -12.17
C CYS A 463 5.65 -0.12 -11.02
N SER A 464 5.26 -0.35 -9.76
CA SER A 464 5.89 0.25 -8.58
C SER A 464 6.82 -0.71 -7.82
N GLU A 465 6.56 -2.03 -7.84
CA GLU A 465 7.20 -3.01 -6.94
C GLU A 465 7.97 -4.07 -7.70
N TYR A 466 9.22 -3.79 -8.03
CA TYR A 466 10.07 -4.70 -8.78
C TYR A 466 10.21 -6.10 -8.13
N ALA A 467 10.21 -6.16 -6.80
CA ALA A 467 10.42 -7.41 -6.04
C ALA A 467 9.30 -8.46 -6.23
N TYR A 468 8.08 -8.05 -6.62
CA TYR A 468 6.91 -8.92 -6.76
C TYR A 468 6.40 -9.01 -8.20
N LYS A 469 7.15 -8.50 -9.14
CA LYS A 469 6.75 -8.31 -10.54
C LYS A 469 6.29 -9.60 -11.22
N GLN A 470 7.00 -10.70 -10.99
CA GLN A 470 6.68 -11.98 -11.61
C GLN A 470 5.42 -12.61 -10.99
N GLU A 471 5.31 -12.56 -9.67
CA GLU A 471 4.10 -13.04 -8.98
C GLU A 471 2.87 -12.23 -9.38
N LEU A 472 3.02 -10.91 -9.54
CA LEU A 472 1.94 -10.04 -10.00
C LEU A 472 1.54 -10.32 -11.44
N ALA A 473 2.49 -10.60 -12.34
CA ALA A 473 2.20 -10.94 -13.73
C ALA A 473 1.25 -12.15 -13.85
N GLU A 474 1.42 -13.17 -13.00
CA GLU A 474 0.55 -14.36 -12.97
C GLU A 474 -0.89 -14.05 -12.57
N LEU A 475 -1.09 -12.93 -11.86
CA LEU A 475 -2.39 -12.48 -11.36
C LEU A 475 -3.16 -11.61 -12.38
N LEU A 476 -2.50 -11.08 -13.40
CA LEU A 476 -3.12 -10.20 -14.38
C LEU A 476 -4.08 -10.96 -15.31
N ARG A 477 -5.10 -10.25 -15.77
CA ARG A 477 -6.13 -10.78 -16.65
C ARG A 477 -6.46 -9.76 -17.75
N TYR A 478 -6.63 -10.26 -18.98
CA TYR A 478 -6.94 -9.46 -20.15
C TYR A 478 -7.94 -10.21 -21.03
N GLU A 479 -8.69 -9.49 -21.86
CA GLU A 479 -9.36 -10.10 -22.99
C GLU A 479 -8.34 -10.38 -24.11
N SER A 480 -8.69 -11.27 -25.03
CA SER A 480 -7.87 -11.55 -26.20
C SER A 480 -8.71 -11.77 -27.45
N SER A 481 -8.05 -11.85 -28.59
CA SER A 481 -8.70 -12.20 -29.87
C SER A 481 -9.26 -13.63 -29.91
N SER A 482 -8.84 -14.50 -29.00
CA SER A 482 -9.27 -15.90 -28.87
C SER A 482 -10.28 -16.13 -27.74
N THR A 483 -10.64 -15.09 -26.97
CA THR A 483 -11.68 -15.18 -25.93
C THR A 483 -12.97 -14.52 -26.40
N GLU A 484 -14.11 -14.89 -25.79
CA GLU A 484 -15.38 -14.19 -26.01
C GLU A 484 -15.36 -12.80 -25.34
N THR A 485 -16.27 -11.91 -25.75
CA THR A 485 -16.39 -10.58 -25.16
C THR A 485 -16.70 -10.68 -23.67
N GLY A 486 -15.87 -10.04 -22.84
CA GLY A 486 -15.97 -10.07 -21.37
C GLY A 486 -15.28 -11.28 -20.73
N GLU A 487 -14.76 -12.22 -21.50
CA GLU A 487 -14.01 -13.35 -20.99
C GLU A 487 -12.53 -13.00 -20.87
N LEU A 488 -12.00 -13.14 -19.64
CA LEU A 488 -10.62 -12.77 -19.31
C LEU A 488 -9.71 -14.01 -19.31
N THR A 489 -8.53 -13.86 -19.88
CA THR A 489 -7.46 -14.87 -19.89
C THR A 489 -6.22 -14.38 -19.14
N SER A 490 -5.42 -15.31 -18.63
CA SER A 490 -4.12 -15.06 -18.02
C SER A 490 -3.00 -15.20 -19.07
N PHE A 491 -1.82 -14.67 -18.76
CA PHE A 491 -0.63 -14.90 -19.57
C PHE A 491 -0.29 -16.40 -19.71
N ARG A 492 -0.52 -17.18 -18.66
CA ARG A 492 -0.28 -18.64 -18.68
C ARG A 492 -1.20 -19.36 -19.65
N GLU A 493 -2.49 -19.02 -19.66
CA GLU A 493 -3.47 -19.59 -20.59
C GLU A 493 -3.19 -19.17 -22.02
N TYR A 494 -2.80 -17.90 -22.23
CA TYR A 494 -2.35 -17.43 -23.54
C TYR A 494 -1.16 -18.23 -24.05
N VAL A 495 -0.08 -18.34 -23.26
CA VAL A 495 1.14 -19.08 -23.64
C VAL A 495 0.85 -20.56 -23.89
N ALA A 496 -0.11 -21.16 -23.18
CA ALA A 496 -0.53 -22.55 -23.39
C ALA A 496 -1.27 -22.76 -24.74
N ARG A 497 -1.87 -21.71 -25.30
CA ARG A 497 -2.55 -21.75 -26.60
C ARG A 497 -1.66 -21.32 -27.78
N MET A 498 -0.46 -20.78 -27.50
CA MET A 498 0.43 -20.30 -28.55
C MET A 498 0.84 -21.43 -29.51
N PRO A 499 0.82 -21.18 -30.82
CA PRO A 499 1.45 -22.05 -31.79
C PRO A 499 2.96 -22.22 -31.53
N GLU A 500 3.55 -23.35 -31.94
CA GLU A 500 4.99 -23.61 -31.73
C GLU A 500 5.90 -22.56 -32.39
N GLU A 501 5.45 -22.02 -33.51
CA GLU A 501 6.15 -21.00 -34.31
C GLU A 501 6.11 -19.60 -33.67
N GLN A 502 5.20 -19.37 -32.73
CA GLN A 502 5.06 -18.09 -32.04
C GLN A 502 6.05 -18.00 -30.88
N ASP A 503 6.99 -17.06 -30.93
CA ASP A 503 8.02 -16.83 -29.93
C ASP A 503 7.71 -15.65 -28.98
N LYS A 504 6.68 -14.84 -29.28
CA LYS A 504 6.32 -13.59 -28.58
C LYS A 504 4.86 -13.59 -28.18
N VAL A 505 4.55 -12.93 -27.07
CA VAL A 505 3.18 -12.61 -26.65
C VAL A 505 2.80 -11.26 -27.26
N HIS A 506 1.77 -11.26 -28.09
CA HIS A 506 1.30 -10.07 -28.79
C HIS A 506 0.19 -9.36 -28.02
N TYR A 507 0.23 -8.04 -28.03
CA TYR A 507 -0.82 -7.21 -27.44
C TYR A 507 -1.12 -5.99 -28.33
N ILE A 508 -2.33 -5.43 -28.15
CA ILE A 508 -2.74 -4.16 -28.72
C ILE A 508 -3.39 -3.27 -27.65
N VAL A 509 -3.11 -1.99 -27.69
CA VAL A 509 -3.77 -0.99 -26.84
C VAL A 509 -4.91 -0.37 -27.63
N ALA A 510 -6.13 -0.43 -27.11
CA ALA A 510 -7.29 0.16 -27.75
C ALA A 510 -8.35 0.53 -26.71
N PRO A 511 -9.18 1.56 -26.94
CA PRO A 511 -10.24 1.97 -26.00
C PRO A 511 -11.34 0.92 -25.78
N SER A 512 -11.54 0.00 -26.73
CA SER A 512 -12.54 -1.05 -26.68
C SER A 512 -12.19 -2.25 -27.55
N ARG A 513 -12.81 -3.40 -27.29
CA ARG A 513 -12.68 -4.60 -28.11
C ARG A 513 -13.02 -4.34 -29.59
N GLN A 514 -14.11 -3.63 -29.87
CA GLN A 514 -14.52 -3.32 -31.22
C GLN A 514 -13.43 -2.55 -32.00
N GLN A 515 -12.78 -1.59 -31.33
CA GLN A 515 -11.68 -0.83 -31.96
C GLN A 515 -10.41 -1.68 -32.10
N ALA A 516 -10.09 -2.54 -31.14
CA ALA A 516 -8.98 -3.47 -31.23
C ALA A 516 -9.19 -4.41 -32.44
N GLU A 517 -10.36 -5.02 -32.57
CA GLU A 517 -10.69 -5.96 -33.67
C GLU A 517 -10.72 -5.31 -35.04
N ALA A 518 -11.05 -4.00 -35.11
CA ALA A 518 -11.05 -3.23 -36.37
C ALA A 518 -9.67 -2.63 -36.71
N SER A 519 -8.67 -2.80 -35.86
CA SER A 519 -7.35 -2.22 -36.08
C SER A 519 -6.60 -2.90 -37.24
N PRO A 520 -6.00 -2.11 -38.15
CA PRO A 520 -5.17 -2.65 -39.25
C PRO A 520 -3.93 -3.40 -38.73
N TYR A 521 -3.44 -3.07 -37.54
CA TYR A 521 -2.29 -3.75 -36.92
C TYR A 521 -2.58 -5.21 -36.54
N LEU A 522 -3.87 -5.57 -36.42
CA LEU A 522 -4.27 -6.93 -36.07
C LEU A 522 -4.29 -7.89 -37.29
N GLU A 523 -4.29 -7.36 -38.52
CA GLU A 523 -4.46 -8.14 -39.73
C GLU A 523 -3.40 -9.23 -39.90
N ALA A 524 -2.13 -8.89 -39.72
CA ALA A 524 -1.01 -9.82 -39.83
C ALA A 524 -1.03 -10.92 -38.76
N ALA A 525 -1.38 -10.57 -37.53
CA ALA A 525 -1.50 -11.56 -36.45
C ALA A 525 -2.66 -12.52 -36.71
N LYS A 526 -3.81 -12.01 -37.19
CA LYS A 526 -4.97 -12.83 -37.59
C LYS A 526 -4.66 -13.78 -38.75
N SER A 527 -3.93 -13.33 -39.75
CA SER A 527 -3.59 -14.17 -40.94
C SER A 527 -2.66 -15.33 -40.53
N ARG A 528 -1.84 -15.17 -39.53
CA ARG A 528 -0.97 -16.20 -38.95
C ARG A 528 -1.64 -17.05 -37.87
N GLY A 529 -2.88 -16.74 -37.50
CA GLY A 529 -3.58 -17.42 -36.38
C GLY A 529 -3.00 -17.14 -35.03
N TYR A 530 -2.28 -16.01 -34.85
CA TYR A 530 -1.72 -15.62 -33.58
C TYR A 530 -2.77 -14.92 -32.69
N GLU A 531 -2.84 -15.32 -31.42
CA GLU A 531 -3.67 -14.67 -30.43
C GLU A 531 -3.05 -13.31 -30.06
N VAL A 532 -3.90 -12.30 -29.82
CA VAL A 532 -3.49 -10.94 -29.41
C VAL A 532 -4.28 -10.51 -28.18
N LEU A 533 -3.58 -10.07 -27.12
CA LEU A 533 -4.19 -9.51 -25.90
C LEU A 533 -4.73 -8.10 -26.17
N PHE A 534 -5.90 -7.80 -25.65
CA PHE A 534 -6.54 -6.50 -25.76
C PHE A 534 -6.38 -5.73 -24.44
N LEU A 535 -5.78 -4.56 -24.52
CA LEU A 535 -5.44 -3.69 -23.38
C LEU A 535 -6.30 -2.43 -23.45
N TYR A 536 -7.18 -2.23 -22.47
CA TYR A 536 -8.13 -1.11 -22.47
C TYR A 536 -7.79 0.02 -21.53
N ALA A 537 -7.02 -0.24 -20.48
CA ALA A 537 -6.63 0.75 -19.49
C ALA A 537 -5.26 1.37 -19.84
N HIS A 538 -5.14 2.68 -19.69
CA HIS A 538 -3.86 3.37 -19.97
C HIS A 538 -2.67 2.83 -19.15
N ILE A 539 -2.92 2.31 -17.95
CA ILE A 539 -1.87 1.68 -17.14
C ILE A 539 -1.33 0.40 -17.79
N ASP A 540 -2.12 -0.28 -18.64
CA ASP A 540 -1.73 -1.58 -19.19
C ASP A 540 -0.49 -1.48 -20.09
N GLU A 541 -0.34 -0.40 -20.83
CA GLU A 541 0.86 -0.15 -21.62
C GLU A 541 2.11 -0.02 -20.74
N PHE A 542 2.01 0.72 -19.64
CA PHE A 542 3.10 0.79 -18.66
C PHE A 542 3.40 -0.56 -18.03
N VAL A 543 2.37 -1.35 -17.76
CA VAL A 543 2.53 -2.73 -17.25
C VAL A 543 3.34 -3.57 -18.24
N MET A 544 3.02 -3.54 -19.54
CA MET A 544 3.77 -4.28 -20.56
C MET A 544 5.22 -3.83 -20.67
N GLN A 545 5.45 -2.51 -20.65
CA GLN A 545 6.78 -1.91 -20.65
C GLN A 545 7.61 -2.30 -19.41
N HIS A 546 6.98 -2.46 -18.22
CA HIS A 546 7.67 -2.89 -17.03
C HIS A 546 7.92 -4.41 -17.01
N LEU A 547 7.00 -5.20 -17.52
CA LEU A 547 7.14 -6.66 -17.55
C LEU A 547 8.21 -7.14 -18.54
N HIS A 548 8.24 -6.60 -19.75
CA HIS A 548 9.07 -7.00 -20.89
C HIS A 548 8.91 -8.48 -21.31
N THR A 549 8.81 -9.38 -20.35
CA THR A 549 8.69 -10.84 -20.60
C THR A 549 7.71 -11.48 -19.64
N VAL A 550 6.97 -12.48 -20.11
CA VAL A 550 6.08 -13.33 -19.30
C VAL A 550 6.29 -14.80 -19.69
N ALA A 551 6.42 -15.68 -18.70
CA ALA A 551 6.70 -17.11 -18.93
C ALA A 551 7.89 -17.35 -19.90
N GLY A 552 8.90 -16.48 -19.85
CA GLY A 552 10.09 -16.55 -20.74
C GLY A 552 9.87 -16.06 -22.17
N LYS A 553 8.68 -15.57 -22.52
CA LYS A 553 8.34 -15.01 -23.83
C LYS A 553 8.32 -13.48 -23.79
N PRO A 554 8.90 -12.77 -24.78
CA PRO A 554 8.82 -11.32 -24.88
C PRO A 554 7.39 -10.83 -25.11
N LEU A 555 7.03 -9.69 -24.50
CA LEU A 555 5.79 -8.96 -24.76
C LEU A 555 6.06 -7.92 -25.86
N VAL A 556 5.30 -7.97 -26.94
CA VAL A 556 5.48 -7.08 -28.11
C VAL A 556 4.14 -6.53 -28.56
N SER A 557 4.04 -5.21 -28.75
CA SER A 557 2.90 -4.58 -29.38
C SER A 557 2.79 -5.02 -30.83
N VAL A 558 1.59 -5.36 -31.33
CA VAL A 558 1.39 -5.64 -32.75
C VAL A 558 1.66 -4.41 -33.63
N GLU A 559 1.67 -3.22 -33.06
CA GLU A 559 2.02 -2.00 -33.78
C GLU A 559 3.52 -1.97 -34.15
N GLU A 560 4.38 -2.52 -33.28
CA GLU A 560 5.84 -2.60 -33.44
C GLU A 560 6.31 -3.95 -33.99
N ALA A 561 5.45 -4.97 -33.97
CA ALA A 561 5.81 -6.31 -34.41
C ALA A 561 6.07 -6.36 -35.91
N ASN A 562 7.22 -6.87 -36.32
CA ASN A 562 7.49 -7.23 -37.72
C ASN A 562 6.82 -8.55 -38.02
N LEU A 563 5.51 -8.52 -38.28
CA LEU A 563 4.70 -9.65 -38.67
C LEU A 563 4.43 -9.55 -40.19
N ASP A 564 5.32 -10.14 -40.98
CA ASP A 564 5.09 -10.21 -42.45
C ASP A 564 4.00 -11.24 -42.77
N VAL A 565 3.08 -10.92 -43.66
CA VAL A 565 2.17 -11.91 -44.22
C VAL A 565 2.98 -12.71 -45.22
N ASP A 566 2.93 -14.05 -45.18
CA ASP A 566 3.64 -14.89 -46.15
C ASP A 566 3.21 -14.48 -47.57
N ALA A 567 4.16 -13.91 -48.33
CA ALA A 567 3.94 -13.56 -49.72
C ALA A 567 3.78 -14.86 -50.48
N GLU A 568 2.63 -15.06 -51.15
CA GLU A 568 2.52 -16.05 -52.23
C GLU A 568 3.66 -15.75 -53.21
N LYS A 569 4.44 -16.76 -53.58
CA LYS A 569 5.56 -16.64 -54.52
C LYS A 569 5.01 -16.11 -55.85
N GLU A 570 5.11 -14.80 -56.06
CA GLU A 570 4.82 -14.19 -57.36
C GLU A 570 6.01 -14.45 -58.28
N ASP A 571 5.73 -14.61 -59.63
CA ASP A 571 6.74 -14.87 -60.64
C ASP A 571 7.78 -13.75 -60.71
N GLU A 572 9.08 -14.10 -60.71
CA GLU A 572 10.23 -13.16 -60.63
C GLU A 572 10.25 -12.05 -61.70
N THR A 573 9.56 -12.26 -62.82
CA THR A 573 9.50 -11.29 -63.96
C THR A 573 8.45 -10.18 -63.81
N GLU A 574 7.42 -10.35 -62.96
CA GLU A 574 6.44 -9.30 -62.67
C GLU A 574 6.91 -8.47 -61.46
N THR A 575 7.75 -9.01 -60.61
CA THR A 575 8.26 -8.36 -59.37
C THR A 575 9.10 -7.13 -59.70
N GLU A 576 10.01 -7.16 -60.71
CA GLU A 576 10.89 -6.01 -61.03
C GLU A 576 10.14 -4.80 -61.60
N LYS A 577 9.01 -4.97 -62.31
CA LYS A 577 8.18 -3.86 -62.83
C LYS A 577 7.29 -3.27 -61.76
N ASN A 578 6.83 -4.08 -60.82
CA ASN A 578 6.03 -3.66 -59.71
C ASN A 578 6.90 -2.85 -58.73
N ASP A 579 8.12 -3.29 -58.43
CA ASP A 579 9.06 -2.60 -57.52
C ASP A 579 9.38 -1.15 -57.95
N THR A 580 9.55 -0.92 -59.28
CA THR A 580 9.84 0.44 -59.80
C THR A 580 8.61 1.36 -59.69
N ASN A 581 7.41 0.87 -59.89
CA ASN A 581 6.18 1.63 -59.79
C ASN A 581 5.80 1.90 -58.32
N ASP A 582 6.05 0.95 -57.47
CA ASP A 582 5.82 1.04 -56.01
C ASP A 582 6.77 2.04 -55.36
N ALA A 583 8.05 2.05 -55.75
CA ALA A 583 9.01 3.05 -55.31
C ALA A 583 8.60 4.46 -55.78
N ALA A 584 8.13 4.63 -57.02
CA ALA A 584 7.65 5.92 -57.53
C ALA A 584 6.37 6.39 -56.80
N LEU A 585 5.48 5.48 -56.42
CA LEU A 585 4.29 5.79 -55.66
C LEU A 585 4.65 6.21 -54.23
N CYS A 586 5.56 5.52 -53.58
CA CYS A 586 6.05 5.88 -52.26
C CYS A 586 6.71 7.29 -52.24
N ALA A 587 7.54 7.58 -53.25
CA ALA A 587 8.15 8.90 -53.38
C ALA A 587 7.10 10.00 -53.57
N TRP A 588 6.12 9.77 -54.47
CA TRP A 588 5.03 10.72 -54.69
C TRP A 588 4.20 10.98 -53.44
N PHE A 589 3.84 9.91 -52.67
CA PHE A 589 3.15 10.07 -51.39
C PHE A 589 3.98 10.91 -50.40
N GLY A 590 5.28 10.61 -50.25
CA GLY A 590 6.15 11.29 -49.32
C GLY A 590 6.39 12.74 -49.65
N ASP A 591 6.85 12.98 -50.89
CA ASP A 591 7.39 14.31 -51.29
C ASP A 591 6.29 15.24 -51.81
N GLU A 592 5.39 14.77 -52.64
CA GLU A 592 4.40 15.63 -53.29
C GLU A 592 3.09 15.71 -52.47
N ALA A 593 2.47 14.56 -52.15
CA ALA A 593 1.17 14.54 -51.51
C ALA A 593 1.25 14.98 -50.01
N LEU A 594 2.27 14.52 -49.27
CA LEU A 594 2.44 14.79 -47.84
C LEU A 594 3.51 15.84 -47.52
N GLY A 595 4.17 16.39 -48.57
CA GLY A 595 5.10 17.53 -48.45
C GLY A 595 6.37 17.24 -47.68
N GLY A 596 6.93 16.05 -47.74
CA GLY A 596 8.20 15.64 -47.12
C GLY A 596 8.21 15.63 -45.61
N LYS A 597 7.06 15.49 -44.96
CA LYS A 597 6.93 15.58 -43.48
C LYS A 597 7.23 14.26 -42.75
N LEU A 598 7.21 13.13 -43.48
CA LEU A 598 7.40 11.80 -42.93
C LEU A 598 8.86 11.36 -42.96
N LYS A 599 9.23 10.42 -42.12
CA LYS A 599 10.52 9.75 -42.19
C LYS A 599 10.67 8.98 -43.49
N GLU A 600 9.65 8.23 -43.84
CA GLU A 600 9.65 7.31 -44.96
C GLU A 600 8.23 6.92 -45.35
N VAL A 601 8.03 6.60 -46.62
CA VAL A 601 6.85 5.90 -47.12
C VAL A 601 7.33 4.61 -47.78
N LYS A 602 6.74 3.46 -47.43
CA LYS A 602 7.11 2.15 -47.97
C LYS A 602 5.90 1.28 -48.25
N MET A 603 6.09 0.23 -49.04
CA MET A 603 5.06 -0.81 -49.21
C MET A 603 5.02 -1.71 -48.00
N SER A 604 3.82 -2.07 -47.59
CA SER A 604 3.58 -2.92 -46.42
C SER A 604 3.57 -4.39 -46.83
N THR A 605 4.25 -5.20 -46.01
CA THR A 605 4.22 -6.66 -46.10
C THR A 605 3.24 -7.29 -45.10
N ARG A 606 2.62 -6.48 -44.25
CA ARG A 606 1.74 -6.94 -43.17
C ARG A 606 0.27 -6.57 -43.28
N LEU A 607 -0.11 -5.77 -44.30
CA LEU A 607 -1.49 -5.38 -44.55
C LEU A 607 -2.20 -6.37 -45.50
N VAL A 608 -3.44 -6.71 -45.15
CA VAL A 608 -4.31 -7.59 -45.94
C VAL A 608 -5.48 -6.82 -46.56
N SER A 609 -6.27 -6.14 -45.75
CA SER A 609 -7.51 -5.47 -46.17
C SER A 609 -7.49 -3.95 -46.00
N SER A 610 -6.65 -3.41 -45.15
CA SER A 610 -6.55 -1.97 -44.93
C SER A 610 -5.64 -1.30 -45.96
N PRO A 611 -5.90 -0.02 -46.34
CA PRO A 611 -5.13 0.69 -47.36
C PRO A 611 -3.73 1.12 -46.87
N ALA A 612 -3.60 1.50 -45.61
CA ALA A 612 -2.35 1.97 -45.04
C ALA A 612 -2.35 1.86 -43.49
N LEU A 613 -1.15 1.87 -42.94
CA LEU A 613 -0.92 2.06 -41.53
C LEU A 613 0.32 2.94 -41.29
N ILE A 614 0.52 3.44 -40.07
CA ILE A 614 1.75 4.15 -39.67
C ILE A 614 2.53 3.33 -38.67
N SER A 615 3.86 3.42 -38.72
CA SER A 615 4.77 2.83 -37.74
C SER A 615 5.78 3.88 -37.26
N GLY A 616 6.46 3.60 -36.12
CA GLY A 616 7.43 4.54 -35.53
C GLY A 616 6.78 5.72 -34.81
N HIS A 617 5.49 5.70 -34.54
CA HIS A 617 4.80 6.68 -33.72
C HIS A 617 4.99 6.38 -32.24
N GLU A 618 4.89 7.42 -31.42
CA GLU A 618 4.94 7.26 -29.96
C GLU A 618 3.67 6.57 -29.46
N PRO A 619 3.77 5.60 -28.52
CA PRO A 619 2.63 4.93 -27.92
C PRO A 619 1.60 5.90 -27.31
N GLU A 620 0.31 5.57 -27.42
CA GLU A 620 -0.79 6.47 -27.02
C GLU A 620 -0.73 6.86 -25.53
N ALA A 621 -0.41 5.92 -24.62
CA ALA A 621 -0.33 6.20 -23.20
C ALA A 621 0.82 7.16 -22.87
N MET A 622 1.97 7.05 -23.55
CA MET A 622 3.09 7.96 -23.36
C MET A 622 2.76 9.38 -23.81
N ARG A 623 2.06 9.52 -24.95
CA ARG A 623 1.58 10.82 -25.43
C ARG A 623 0.61 11.46 -24.45
N ARG A 624 -0.37 10.69 -23.96
CA ARG A 624 -1.34 11.17 -22.95
C ARG A 624 -0.68 11.51 -21.63
N TYR A 625 0.25 10.71 -21.15
CA TYR A 625 1.01 11.01 -19.93
C TYR A 625 1.77 12.34 -20.07
N ARG A 626 2.47 12.53 -21.19
CA ARG A 626 3.18 13.76 -21.49
C ARG A 626 2.23 14.95 -21.61
N MET A 627 1.05 14.79 -22.25
CA MET A 627 0.03 15.82 -22.34
C MET A 627 -0.48 16.25 -20.97
N VAL A 628 -0.80 15.32 -20.07
CA VAL A 628 -1.23 15.62 -18.69
C VAL A 628 -0.12 16.32 -17.91
N GLN A 629 1.10 15.87 -18.03
CA GLN A 629 2.26 16.49 -17.37
C GLN A 629 2.51 17.93 -17.88
N THR A 630 2.29 18.16 -19.16
CA THR A 630 2.48 19.47 -19.78
C THR A 630 1.32 20.41 -19.47
N MET A 631 0.08 19.93 -19.39
CA MET A 631 -1.08 20.73 -18.94
C MET A 631 -0.98 21.18 -17.48
N ALA A 632 -0.25 20.45 -16.65
CA ALA A 632 0.06 20.82 -15.27
C ALA A 632 1.19 21.87 -15.17
N SER A 633 1.88 22.17 -16.28
CA SER A 633 2.96 23.14 -16.38
C SER A 633 2.54 24.35 -17.24
N ASP A 634 3.36 25.41 -17.33
CA ASP A 634 3.03 26.73 -17.92
C ASP A 634 2.50 26.71 -19.37
N ALA A 635 1.80 27.78 -19.77
CA ALA A 635 1.25 27.99 -21.11
C ALA A 635 2.29 27.86 -22.25
N ALA A 636 3.57 28.15 -22.00
CA ALA A 636 4.67 27.95 -22.95
C ALA A 636 4.93 26.46 -23.24
N ALA A 637 4.72 25.58 -22.25
CA ALA A 637 4.84 24.14 -22.41
C ALA A 637 3.72 23.57 -23.28
N SER A 638 2.51 24.11 -23.16
CA SER A 638 1.36 23.72 -24.00
C SER A 638 1.58 24.05 -25.48
N LYS A 639 2.23 25.19 -25.80
CA LYS A 639 2.58 25.55 -27.17
C LYS A 639 3.63 24.59 -27.76
N LYS A 640 4.65 24.25 -26.96
CA LYS A 640 5.69 23.31 -27.37
C LYS A 640 5.12 21.88 -27.60
N LEU A 641 4.12 21.49 -26.80
CA LEU A 641 3.43 20.21 -27.00
C LEU A 641 2.67 20.18 -28.32
N ALA A 642 1.93 21.25 -28.65
CA ALA A 642 1.21 21.35 -29.91
C ALA A 642 2.17 21.32 -31.13
N GLU A 643 3.37 21.90 -31.00
CA GLU A 643 4.42 21.79 -32.03
C GLU A 643 4.95 20.36 -32.16
N MET A 644 5.13 19.66 -31.06
CA MET A 644 5.59 18.25 -31.06
C MET A 644 4.52 17.27 -31.57
N SER A 645 3.22 17.55 -31.37
CA SER A 645 2.11 16.72 -31.90
C SER A 645 2.05 16.73 -33.43
N ASN A 646 2.60 17.72 -34.09
CA ASN A 646 2.67 17.85 -35.55
C ASN A 646 4.03 17.46 -36.14
N ASP A 647 4.91 16.86 -35.35
CA ASP A 647 6.19 16.33 -35.82
C ASP A 647 6.01 14.87 -36.26
N PHE A 648 5.97 14.68 -37.57
CA PHE A 648 5.83 13.37 -38.21
C PHE A 648 7.18 12.80 -38.68
N SER A 649 8.28 13.48 -38.38
CA SER A 649 9.62 13.15 -38.87
C SER A 649 10.12 11.74 -38.45
N MET A 650 9.50 11.15 -37.46
CA MET A 650 9.80 9.76 -37.00
C MET A 650 8.84 8.71 -37.55
N MET A 651 7.73 9.12 -38.16
CA MET A 651 6.70 8.20 -38.62
C MET A 651 7.01 7.67 -40.03
N THR A 652 6.75 6.39 -40.20
CA THR A 652 6.79 5.69 -41.50
C THR A 652 5.36 5.33 -41.92
N LEU A 653 4.94 5.73 -43.10
CA LEU A 653 3.66 5.31 -43.71
C LEU A 653 3.87 4.03 -44.52
N GLU A 654 3.10 3.01 -44.18
CA GLU A 654 3.10 1.72 -44.93
C GLU A 654 1.84 1.61 -45.76
N LEU A 655 2.00 1.44 -47.08
CA LEU A 655 0.91 1.35 -48.04
C LEU A 655 0.66 -0.10 -48.47
N ASN A 656 -0.59 -0.48 -48.62
CA ASN A 656 -0.97 -1.81 -49.12
C ASN A 656 -1.08 -1.79 -50.68
N PRO A 657 -0.11 -2.38 -51.39
CA PRO A 657 -0.13 -2.37 -52.87
C PRO A 657 -1.33 -3.14 -53.44
N LYS A 658 -1.90 -4.08 -52.70
CA LYS A 658 -3.04 -4.90 -53.16
C LYS A 658 -4.39 -4.20 -52.94
N HIS A 659 -4.44 -3.12 -52.17
CA HIS A 659 -5.69 -2.42 -51.87
C HIS A 659 -6.17 -1.56 -53.04
N GLU A 660 -7.44 -1.68 -53.39
CA GLU A 660 -8.06 -1.00 -54.55
C GLU A 660 -7.91 0.52 -54.52
N MET A 661 -8.02 1.15 -53.32
CA MET A 661 -7.85 2.61 -53.16
C MET A 661 -6.43 3.04 -53.50
N ILE A 662 -5.41 2.29 -53.11
CA ILE A 662 -4.00 2.57 -53.40
C ILE A 662 -3.74 2.45 -54.90
N ARG A 663 -4.28 1.40 -55.57
CA ARG A 663 -4.18 1.24 -57.00
C ARG A 663 -4.83 2.40 -57.76
N ARG A 664 -6.02 2.86 -57.32
CA ARG A 664 -6.70 4.01 -57.95
C ARG A 664 -5.93 5.32 -57.75
N VAL A 665 -5.38 5.57 -56.58
CA VAL A 665 -4.52 6.75 -56.36
C VAL A 665 -3.28 6.69 -57.23
N ASN A 666 -2.67 5.51 -57.39
CA ASN A 666 -1.52 5.30 -58.26
C ASN A 666 -1.85 5.62 -59.73
N ALA A 667 -3.01 5.17 -60.27
CA ALA A 667 -3.45 5.49 -61.62
C ALA A 667 -3.83 6.98 -61.80
N ALA A 668 -4.37 7.62 -60.77
CA ALA A 668 -4.84 9.00 -60.80
C ALA A 668 -3.73 10.04 -60.68
N ARG A 669 -2.61 9.75 -60.03
CA ARG A 669 -1.49 10.69 -59.81
C ARG A 669 -0.86 11.14 -61.15
N ASP A 670 -0.81 10.28 -62.13
CA ASP A 670 -0.19 10.54 -63.45
C ASP A 670 -1.22 10.97 -64.53
N SER A 671 -2.47 11.25 -64.14
CA SER A 671 -3.53 11.67 -65.03
C SER A 671 -3.20 12.99 -65.74
N ALA A 672 -3.58 13.11 -67.00
CA ALA A 672 -3.47 14.39 -67.75
C ALA A 672 -4.39 15.48 -67.17
N ASP A 673 -5.49 15.09 -66.50
CA ASP A 673 -6.47 15.98 -65.91
C ASP A 673 -5.99 16.49 -64.54
N ALA A 674 -5.92 17.80 -64.39
CA ALA A 674 -5.45 18.49 -63.19
C ALA A 674 -6.41 18.26 -61.97
N ASP A 675 -7.71 18.16 -62.22
CA ASP A 675 -8.69 17.94 -61.17
C ASP A 675 -8.57 16.52 -60.63
N VAL A 676 -8.30 15.52 -61.49
CA VAL A 676 -8.04 14.15 -61.07
C VAL A 676 -6.75 14.02 -60.25
N ARG A 677 -5.67 14.69 -60.64
CA ARG A 677 -4.43 14.70 -59.86
C ARG A 677 -4.62 15.37 -58.49
N ARG A 678 -5.37 16.48 -58.44
CA ARG A 678 -5.70 17.17 -57.21
C ARG A 678 -6.51 16.25 -56.27
N LEU A 679 -7.52 15.55 -56.82
CA LEU A 679 -8.31 14.60 -56.02
C LEU A 679 -7.45 13.47 -55.50
N ALA A 680 -6.51 12.93 -56.29
CA ALA A 680 -5.59 11.90 -55.87
C ALA A 680 -4.74 12.36 -54.64
N ALA A 681 -4.24 13.59 -54.65
CA ALA A 681 -3.49 14.17 -53.54
C ALA A 681 -4.36 14.31 -52.28
N LEU A 682 -5.60 14.82 -52.39
CA LEU A 682 -6.54 14.91 -51.27
C LEU A 682 -6.86 13.54 -50.66
N VAL A 683 -7.04 12.52 -51.54
CA VAL A 683 -7.28 11.14 -51.09
C VAL A 683 -6.03 10.57 -50.37
N ALA A 684 -4.82 10.85 -50.89
CA ALA A 684 -3.58 10.41 -50.29
C ALA A 684 -3.39 11.02 -48.85
N GLU A 685 -3.66 12.31 -48.72
CA GLU A 685 -3.67 12.96 -47.41
C GLU A 685 -4.73 12.33 -46.46
N GLN A 686 -5.91 11.99 -47.00
CA GLN A 686 -6.96 11.36 -46.21
C GLN A 686 -6.59 9.94 -45.77
N ILE A 687 -5.92 9.16 -46.64
CA ILE A 687 -5.39 7.82 -46.30
C ILE A 687 -4.39 7.93 -45.12
N PHE A 688 -3.52 8.93 -45.17
CA PHE A 688 -2.56 9.19 -44.08
C PHE A 688 -3.28 9.55 -42.76
N ASP A 689 -4.26 10.44 -42.81
CA ASP A 689 -5.00 10.80 -41.59
C ASP A 689 -5.83 9.63 -41.07
N ASN A 690 -6.41 8.80 -41.92
CA ASN A 690 -7.08 7.57 -41.49
C ASN A 690 -6.12 6.59 -40.78
N ALA A 691 -4.89 6.46 -41.29
CA ALA A 691 -3.86 5.65 -40.66
C ALA A 691 -3.43 6.25 -39.27
N ARG A 692 -3.38 7.59 -39.14
CA ARG A 692 -3.16 8.27 -37.87
C ARG A 692 -4.30 8.06 -36.89
N VAL A 693 -5.56 8.06 -37.36
CA VAL A 693 -6.73 7.72 -36.52
C VAL A 693 -6.63 6.30 -36.00
N ALA A 694 -6.28 5.36 -36.87
CA ALA A 694 -6.13 3.94 -36.52
C ALA A 694 -5.01 3.70 -35.47
N ALA A 695 -3.95 4.52 -35.53
CA ALA A 695 -2.83 4.51 -34.56
C ALA A 695 -3.12 5.33 -33.29
N GLY A 696 -4.32 5.92 -33.15
CA GLY A 696 -4.61 6.88 -32.09
C GLY A 696 -3.68 8.11 -32.12
N ALA A 697 -3.01 8.39 -33.22
CA ALA A 697 -2.00 9.45 -33.38
C ALA A 697 -2.59 10.78 -33.92
N LEU A 698 -3.90 10.90 -34.03
CA LEU A 698 -4.59 12.11 -34.43
C LEU A 698 -5.26 12.77 -33.21
N ASP A 699 -4.76 13.94 -32.79
CA ASP A 699 -5.23 14.63 -31.59
C ASP A 699 -6.65 15.21 -31.76
N ASP A 700 -6.95 15.78 -32.94
CA ASP A 700 -8.29 16.32 -33.26
C ASP A 700 -8.77 15.87 -34.64
N PRO A 701 -9.65 14.86 -34.71
CA PRO A 701 -10.23 14.40 -35.98
C PRO A 701 -11.01 15.46 -36.76
N ARG A 702 -11.44 16.54 -36.14
CA ARG A 702 -12.19 17.63 -36.81
C ARG A 702 -11.34 18.37 -37.86
N ALA A 703 -10.01 18.30 -37.71
CA ALA A 703 -9.09 18.93 -38.65
C ALA A 703 -9.21 18.37 -40.08
N MET A 704 -9.67 17.13 -40.25
CA MET A 704 -9.83 16.50 -41.59
C MET A 704 -11.21 16.72 -42.21
N LEU A 705 -12.20 17.27 -41.47
CA LEU A 705 -13.60 17.40 -41.99
C LEU A 705 -13.71 18.25 -43.25
N GLY A 706 -12.92 19.35 -43.35
CA GLY A 706 -12.91 20.22 -44.54
C GLY A 706 -12.50 19.43 -45.79
N ARG A 707 -11.44 18.63 -45.72
CA ARG A 707 -10.94 17.80 -46.81
C ARG A 707 -11.90 16.69 -47.13
N LEU A 708 -12.50 16.03 -46.15
CA LEU A 708 -13.52 15.01 -46.36
C LEU A 708 -14.72 15.56 -47.16
N ASN A 709 -15.21 16.77 -46.84
CA ASN A 709 -16.29 17.41 -47.56
C ASN A 709 -15.88 17.70 -49.01
N GLU A 710 -14.66 18.20 -49.24
CA GLU A 710 -14.15 18.44 -50.60
C GLU A 710 -14.05 17.16 -51.43
N ILE A 711 -13.59 16.04 -50.82
CA ILE A 711 -13.56 14.73 -51.47
C ILE A 711 -14.99 14.28 -51.83
N LEU A 712 -15.94 14.39 -50.90
CA LEU A 712 -17.33 14.00 -51.13
C LEU A 712 -18.02 14.82 -52.22
N GLU A 713 -17.77 16.15 -52.27
CA GLU A 713 -18.30 17.05 -53.30
C GLU A 713 -17.77 16.66 -54.69
N ASN A 714 -16.50 16.25 -54.79
CA ASN A 714 -15.90 15.85 -56.07
C ASN A 714 -16.29 14.41 -56.53
N THR A 715 -16.75 13.56 -55.60
CA THR A 715 -17.17 12.19 -55.91
C THR A 715 -18.65 12.09 -56.25
N LEU A 716 -19.48 13.06 -55.85
CA LEU A 716 -20.89 13.08 -56.23
C LEU A 716 -21.05 13.53 -57.69
N PRO A 717 -21.93 12.88 -58.49
CA PRO A 717 -22.20 13.34 -59.84
C PRO A 717 -22.76 14.78 -59.79
N ARG A 718 -22.10 15.68 -60.54
CA ARG A 718 -22.64 17.05 -60.71
C ARG A 718 -24.00 16.89 -61.36
N GLY A 719 -25.07 17.16 -60.65
CA GLY A 719 -26.43 17.12 -61.18
C GLY A 719 -26.46 18.05 -62.38
N ASP A 720 -26.90 17.51 -63.55
CA ASP A 720 -27.15 18.33 -64.71
C ASP A 720 -28.09 19.47 -64.32
N SER A 721 -27.52 20.69 -64.25
CA SER A 721 -28.30 21.91 -64.13
C SER A 721 -29.11 22.06 -65.41
N ARG A 722 -30.37 21.58 -65.36
CA ARG A 722 -31.37 21.95 -66.38
C ARG A 722 -31.84 23.37 -66.15
#